data_d0014f1daf996ac3762a36bc469ce5c4
#
_entry.id   d0014f1daf996ac3762a36bc469ce5c4
#
_cell.length_a   1.000
_cell.length_b   1.000
_cell.length_c   1.000
_cell.angle_alpha   90.00
_cell.angle_beta   90.00
_cell.angle_gamma   90.00
#
_symmetry.space_group_name_H-M   'P 1'
#
loop_
_entity.id
_entity.type
_entity.pdbx_description
1 polymer ?
#
loop_
_entity_poly.entity_id
_entity_poly.type
_entity_poly.pdbx_seq_one_letter_code
_entity_poly.pdbx_strand_id
1 'polypeptide(L)'
;MDTTTNGGGKGGIITWRSLIFGLLGIFIMSGLSGYHDNVLGGTIMIGNHMPGGAFAYFMAIGLGWNGLWVLLDRGFGCGGRLRDTMALSMRELLVVMAVTLVACFPPTSGLGRYFHRQIMLPWYYLMNKPDWAAHGILTEFLRRELFPEPWPGLGTTSQAYETVYVGFFTGMAKGAEAVPFRELPLGAWAKPMAVWAPVIFLMTLSIISLQFLVQRQWSKHEQLSYPVAQVAGSFCTISGGRRGVPDVFRNPLFWWGFVPVATLLTIHYLSMWFPQDVPKLATMMPSFKSWYLPVTTKIPVLRKVPDIWSINGQTLYFTILALAYFVSSEVSLTMGISAISLGIFGSAYYLTTGTPLEGSWIQSSRAGAYIGYTLILVYTGRTYFKAVFAKAFFLRRHPPAGPEEEDEERVSVLAARVLVLALAGFMIVLSWIFQSWVVAIFYSLLLMILFLVISRVVCETGVPFIQGNWMPGDILVRLFGPAAIGPYALPAMLWITGIFAQDPRESLMPYVATGVKAAEDGGVKLRKLFWVLVGAVGLALVIAWFSSTFFLYNFNPMSDGYASQYPPTGYFDQSARSFNMMKASGVFEASKAAGPVARLAMSRSNPMEARFFVYGMLGVMGLSVLRFRFSKFPIHPVLFLVMGTYSGNSTWGSFLAGWMIKSLVVRFGGGGVYQRLKPLFIGLIAAELFMIGLSVLIDFLYFFVHDGTPSPVKFVIMPG
;
A
#
# COMPACT_ATOMS: atom_id res chain seq x y z
N MET A 1 31.39 22.54 2.76
CA MET A 1 30.90 23.94 2.71
C MET A 1 29.91 24.09 3.83
N ASP A 2 30.44 24.71 4.89
CA ASP A 2 29.71 25.05 6.11
C ASP A 2 28.57 25.99 5.80
N THR A 3 27.35 25.61 6.18
CA THR A 3 26.25 26.55 6.39
C THR A 3 25.58 26.25 7.73
N THR A 4 26.21 26.71 8.77
CA THR A 4 25.54 27.01 10.04
C THR A 4 24.47 28.07 9.79
N THR A 5 23.23 27.72 9.73
CA THR A 5 22.10 28.65 9.86
C THR A 5 21.39 28.37 11.18
N ASN A 6 21.88 29.00 12.22
CA ASN A 6 21.17 29.32 13.44
C ASN A 6 19.97 30.24 13.06
N GLY A 7 18.79 29.69 12.93
CA GLY A 7 17.52 30.40 12.88
C GLY A 7 16.58 29.74 13.89
N GLY A 8 16.89 29.91 15.19
CA GLY A 8 16.12 29.38 16.31
C GLY A 8 14.72 30.06 16.45
N GLY A 9 13.81 29.79 15.55
CA GLY A 9 12.39 30.06 15.77
C GLY A 9 11.82 28.98 16.71
N LYS A 10 11.46 29.37 17.95
CA LYS A 10 10.69 28.56 18.91
C LYS A 10 9.23 28.31 18.45
N GLY A 11 8.99 28.03 17.16
CA GLY A 11 7.69 27.64 16.66
C GLY A 11 7.44 26.16 16.96
N GLY A 12 6.30 25.84 17.58
CA GLY A 12 5.86 24.45 17.76
C GLY A 12 5.75 23.75 16.41
N ILE A 13 5.95 22.43 16.36
CA ILE A 13 5.83 21.61 15.14
C ILE A 13 4.37 21.63 14.62
N ILE A 14 3.40 21.77 15.53
CA ILE A 14 1.97 21.86 15.23
C ILE A 14 1.58 23.34 15.39
N THR A 15 1.21 23.93 14.27
CA THR A 15 0.59 25.25 14.22
C THR A 15 -0.90 25.12 13.86
N TRP A 16 -1.70 26.13 14.13
CA TRP A 16 -3.11 26.09 13.73
C TRP A 16 -3.29 25.86 12.21
N ARG A 17 -2.35 26.37 11.40
CA ARG A 17 -2.33 26.18 9.94
C ARG A 17 -2.06 24.72 9.55
N SER A 18 -0.99 24.13 10.09
CA SER A 18 -0.70 22.71 9.82
C SER A 18 -1.82 21.80 10.32
N LEU A 19 -2.52 22.19 11.40
CA LEU A 19 -3.68 21.44 11.90
C LEU A 19 -4.85 21.52 10.92
N ILE A 20 -5.24 22.72 10.46
CA ILE A 20 -6.37 22.89 9.53
C ILE A 20 -6.11 22.16 8.22
N PHE A 21 -4.95 22.39 7.57
CA PHE A 21 -4.63 21.72 6.31
C PHE A 21 -4.42 20.22 6.49
N GLY A 22 -3.86 19.78 7.63
CA GLY A 22 -3.77 18.37 7.96
C GLY A 22 -5.14 17.70 8.12
N LEU A 23 -6.04 18.30 8.87
CA LEU A 23 -7.42 17.81 9.04
C LEU A 23 -8.20 17.81 7.72
N LEU A 24 -8.04 18.86 6.90
CA LEU A 24 -8.63 18.90 5.56
C LEU A 24 -8.08 17.77 4.68
N GLY A 25 -6.77 17.51 4.71
CA GLY A 25 -6.16 16.40 4.01
C GLY A 25 -6.70 15.04 4.46
N ILE A 26 -6.86 14.83 5.78
CA ILE A 26 -7.49 13.62 6.32
C ILE A 26 -8.92 13.48 5.81
N PHE A 27 -9.73 14.56 5.88
CA PHE A 27 -11.12 14.53 5.43
C PHE A 27 -11.23 14.23 3.94
N ILE A 28 -10.42 14.88 3.09
CA ILE A 28 -10.43 14.64 1.64
C ILE A 28 -10.01 13.20 1.34
N MET A 29 -8.90 12.72 1.90
CA MET A 29 -8.41 11.36 1.61
C MET A 29 -9.29 10.28 2.23
N SER A 30 -9.61 10.35 3.51
CA SER A 30 -10.36 9.29 4.20
C SER A 30 -11.87 9.39 4.07
N GLY A 31 -12.41 10.59 3.85
CA GLY A 31 -13.84 10.82 3.71
C GLY A 31 -14.37 10.73 2.29
N LEU A 32 -13.66 11.26 1.31
CA LEU A 32 -14.17 11.38 -0.05
C LEU A 32 -13.65 10.31 -1.01
N SER A 33 -12.43 9.75 -0.81
CA SER A 33 -11.87 8.84 -1.80
C SER A 33 -12.64 7.53 -1.93
N GLY A 34 -13.14 6.96 -0.82
CA GLY A 34 -13.96 5.76 -0.87
C GLY A 34 -15.28 5.99 -1.63
N TYR A 35 -15.91 7.14 -1.42
CA TYR A 35 -17.11 7.54 -2.17
C TYR A 35 -16.80 7.74 -3.65
N HIS A 36 -15.74 8.48 -3.97
CA HIS A 36 -15.31 8.73 -5.34
C HIS A 36 -15.04 7.42 -6.09
N ASP A 37 -14.23 6.54 -5.52
CA ASP A 37 -13.80 5.31 -6.20
C ASP A 37 -14.92 4.28 -6.36
N ASN A 38 -15.89 4.22 -5.44
CA ASN A 38 -16.96 3.22 -5.46
C ASN A 38 -18.28 3.73 -6.06
N VAL A 39 -18.62 5.01 -5.88
CA VAL A 39 -19.91 5.56 -6.34
C VAL A 39 -19.75 6.31 -7.66
N LEU A 40 -18.80 7.25 -7.75
CA LEU A 40 -18.56 7.96 -9.00
C LEU A 40 -17.87 7.06 -10.04
N GLY A 41 -17.09 6.05 -9.60
CA GLY A 41 -16.44 5.10 -10.48
C GLY A 41 -15.41 5.69 -11.43
N GLY A 42 -14.98 6.93 -11.18
CA GLY A 42 -14.03 7.70 -12.00
C GLY A 42 -12.58 7.28 -11.82
N THR A 43 -11.68 8.25 -11.86
CA THR A 43 -10.23 8.05 -11.69
C THR A 43 -9.90 7.68 -10.26
N ILE A 44 -9.11 6.63 -10.03
CA ILE A 44 -8.72 6.19 -8.69
C ILE A 44 -7.91 7.30 -8.00
N MET A 45 -8.41 7.79 -6.86
CA MET A 45 -7.85 8.92 -6.15
C MET A 45 -6.56 8.57 -5.38
N ILE A 46 -6.49 7.37 -4.81
CA ILE A 46 -5.34 6.88 -4.03
C ILE A 46 -4.54 5.85 -4.84
N GLY A 47 -4.99 4.64 -4.96
CA GLY A 47 -4.54 3.57 -5.85
C GLY A 47 -3.17 2.94 -5.56
N ASN A 48 -2.23 3.66 -4.95
CA ASN A 48 -0.86 3.22 -4.70
C ASN A 48 -0.13 4.06 -3.65
N HIS A 49 1.15 3.75 -3.35
CA HIS A 49 1.97 4.46 -2.36
C HIS A 49 2.41 5.88 -2.79
N MET A 50 1.99 6.33 -3.95
CA MET A 50 2.15 7.68 -4.47
C MET A 50 0.79 8.24 -4.89
N PRO A 51 -0.14 8.44 -3.91
CA PRO A 51 -1.54 8.72 -4.20
C PRO A 51 -1.71 10.04 -4.94
N GLY A 52 -2.26 9.97 -6.17
CA GLY A 52 -2.39 11.12 -7.06
C GLY A 52 -3.17 12.26 -6.44
N GLY A 53 -4.28 11.97 -5.77
CA GLY A 53 -5.08 12.96 -5.05
C GLY A 53 -4.32 13.68 -3.93
N ALA A 54 -3.52 12.94 -3.14
CA ALA A 54 -2.72 13.56 -2.07
C ALA A 54 -1.60 14.45 -2.63
N PHE A 55 -0.91 14.01 -3.69
CA PHE A 55 0.13 14.83 -4.33
C PHE A 55 -0.46 16.06 -5.04
N ALA A 56 -1.63 15.93 -5.69
CA ALA A 56 -2.35 17.08 -6.23
C ALA A 56 -2.72 18.08 -5.13
N TYR A 57 -3.15 17.58 -3.96
CA TYR A 57 -3.42 18.41 -2.77
C TYR A 57 -2.15 19.14 -2.29
N PHE A 58 -0.97 18.49 -2.27
CA PHE A 58 0.28 19.16 -1.91
C PHE A 58 0.67 20.24 -2.91
N MET A 59 0.47 19.98 -4.20
CA MET A 59 0.68 21.00 -5.25
C MET A 59 -0.29 22.17 -5.09
N ALA A 60 -1.56 21.90 -4.81
CA ALA A 60 -2.58 22.92 -4.56
C ALA A 60 -2.23 23.82 -3.36
N ILE A 61 -1.68 23.25 -2.28
CA ILE A 61 -1.23 24.04 -1.13
C ILE A 61 0.07 24.78 -1.45
N GLY A 62 1.09 24.08 -1.96
CA GLY A 62 2.42 24.65 -2.17
C GLY A 62 2.46 25.72 -3.27
N LEU A 63 1.81 25.45 -4.39
CA LEU A 63 1.76 26.37 -5.54
C LEU A 63 0.55 27.30 -5.47
N GLY A 64 -0.65 26.73 -5.19
CA GLY A 64 -1.90 27.50 -5.16
C GLY A 64 -1.99 28.39 -3.92
N TRP A 65 -2.14 27.82 -2.74
CA TRP A 65 -2.32 28.57 -1.50
C TRP A 65 -1.12 29.48 -1.18
N ASN A 66 0.08 28.93 -1.09
CA ASN A 66 1.27 29.71 -0.78
C ASN A 66 1.58 30.72 -1.89
N GLY A 67 1.36 30.35 -3.17
CA GLY A 67 1.50 31.24 -4.33
C GLY A 67 0.55 32.42 -4.28
N LEU A 68 -0.73 32.19 -3.96
CA LEU A 68 -1.74 33.24 -3.82
C LEU A 68 -1.28 34.29 -2.80
N TRP A 69 -0.86 33.86 -1.60
CA TRP A 69 -0.44 34.82 -0.56
C TRP A 69 0.87 35.54 -0.91
N VAL A 70 1.76 34.92 -1.68
CA VAL A 70 2.94 35.61 -2.21
C VAL A 70 2.56 36.68 -3.25
N LEU A 71 1.59 36.38 -4.12
CA LEU A 71 1.09 37.35 -5.13
C LEU A 71 0.33 38.50 -4.48
N LEU A 72 -0.56 38.21 -3.53
CA LEU A 72 -1.31 39.25 -2.80
C LEU A 72 -0.37 40.12 -1.97
N ASP A 73 0.61 39.58 -1.29
CA ASP A 73 1.60 40.34 -0.54
C ASP A 73 2.41 41.28 -1.42
N ARG A 74 2.77 40.85 -2.64
CA ARG A 74 3.43 41.69 -3.63
C ARG A 74 2.50 42.75 -4.21
N GLY A 75 1.26 42.35 -4.55
CA GLY A 75 0.27 43.24 -5.15
C GLY A 75 -0.18 44.38 -4.22
N PHE A 76 -0.33 44.07 -2.93
CA PHE A 76 -0.71 45.07 -1.91
C PHE A 76 0.50 45.76 -1.24
N GLY A 77 1.72 45.43 -1.60
CA GLY A 77 2.92 46.05 -1.06
C GLY A 77 3.11 45.86 0.47
N CYS A 78 2.59 44.75 1.04
CA CYS A 78 2.54 44.53 2.49
C CYS A 78 3.92 44.10 3.10
N GLY A 79 5.01 44.13 2.34
CA GLY A 79 6.36 43.91 2.84
C GLY A 79 6.61 42.52 3.46
N GLY A 80 5.86 41.50 3.06
CA GLY A 80 5.96 40.13 3.55
C GLY A 80 4.99 39.76 4.66
N ARG A 81 4.21 40.72 5.21
CA ARG A 81 3.32 40.47 6.36
C ARG A 81 2.20 39.47 6.03
N LEU A 82 1.53 39.60 4.92
CA LEU A 82 0.44 38.69 4.51
C LEU A 82 1.00 37.28 4.25
N ARG A 83 2.09 37.22 3.50
CA ARG A 83 2.80 35.96 3.24
C ARG A 83 3.22 35.24 4.55
N ASP A 84 3.87 35.95 5.47
CA ASP A 84 4.40 35.36 6.70
C ASP A 84 3.27 34.97 7.68
N THR A 85 2.08 35.59 7.58
CA THR A 85 0.92 35.24 8.39
C THR A 85 0.13 34.07 7.82
N MET A 86 -0.07 33.99 6.51
CA MET A 86 -1.01 33.05 5.88
C MET A 86 -0.34 31.88 5.16
N ALA A 87 0.83 32.08 4.53
CA ALA A 87 1.52 31.00 3.85
C ALA A 87 2.13 29.98 4.83
N LEU A 88 2.17 28.71 4.44
CA LEU A 88 2.77 27.65 5.21
C LEU A 88 4.29 27.67 5.05
N SER A 89 5.00 27.36 6.13
CA SER A 89 6.43 27.12 6.12
C SER A 89 6.74 25.69 5.65
N MET A 90 8.01 25.43 5.30
CA MET A 90 8.48 24.08 4.93
C MET A 90 8.10 23.03 5.98
N ARG A 91 8.32 23.27 7.27
CA ARG A 91 7.99 22.32 8.35
C ARG A 91 6.48 22.06 8.44
N GLU A 92 5.66 23.11 8.31
CA GLU A 92 4.19 22.96 8.29
C GLU A 92 3.73 22.11 7.09
N LEU A 93 4.27 22.35 5.89
CA LEU A 93 3.98 21.58 4.69
C LEU A 93 4.37 20.10 4.87
N LEU A 94 5.54 19.81 5.45
CA LEU A 94 6.00 18.44 5.71
C LEU A 94 5.11 17.70 6.71
N VAL A 95 4.61 18.37 7.75
CA VAL A 95 3.67 17.77 8.70
C VAL A 95 2.32 17.51 8.02
N VAL A 96 1.79 18.48 7.25
CA VAL A 96 0.55 18.31 6.48
C VAL A 96 0.69 17.12 5.52
N MET A 97 1.81 17.02 4.82
CA MET A 97 2.10 15.92 3.91
C MET A 97 2.11 14.56 4.63
N ALA A 98 2.86 14.45 5.74
CA ALA A 98 2.96 13.20 6.48
C ALA A 98 1.59 12.74 7.02
N VAL A 99 0.79 13.66 7.53
CA VAL A 99 -0.58 13.42 8.03
C VAL A 99 -1.52 13.00 6.89
N THR A 100 -1.47 13.68 5.75
CA THR A 100 -2.33 13.36 4.60
C THR A 100 -1.96 12.00 3.97
N LEU A 101 -0.65 11.67 3.89
CA LEU A 101 -0.21 10.38 3.36
C LEU A 101 -0.71 9.21 4.21
N VAL A 102 -0.62 9.28 5.53
CA VAL A 102 -1.12 8.19 6.38
C VAL A 102 -2.65 8.07 6.36
N ALA A 103 -3.36 9.15 6.04
CA ALA A 103 -4.81 9.15 5.86
C ALA A 103 -5.26 8.45 4.56
N CYS A 104 -4.35 8.16 3.64
CA CYS A 104 -4.64 7.39 2.43
C CYS A 104 -4.82 5.87 2.69
N PHE A 105 -4.35 5.36 3.84
CA PHE A 105 -4.44 3.93 4.16
C PHE A 105 -5.87 3.42 4.39
N PRO A 106 -6.75 4.07 5.22
CA PRO A 106 -7.99 3.45 5.64
C PRO A 106 -9.09 3.34 4.58
N PRO A 107 -9.28 4.28 3.62
CA PRO A 107 -10.56 4.38 2.91
C PRO A 107 -10.73 3.40 1.74
N THR A 108 -9.62 3.00 1.12
CA THR A 108 -9.64 2.21 -0.12
C THR A 108 -8.96 0.85 0.06
N SER A 109 -8.11 0.41 -0.84
CA SER A 109 -7.52 -0.93 -0.85
C SER A 109 -6.72 -1.29 0.41
N GLY A 110 -6.26 -0.31 1.18
CA GLY A 110 -5.57 -0.56 2.45
C GLY A 110 -6.45 -1.26 3.49
N LEU A 111 -7.73 -0.90 3.58
CA LEU A 111 -8.67 -1.49 4.54
C LEU A 111 -10.14 -1.39 4.08
N GLY A 112 -10.66 -0.20 3.79
CA GLY A 112 -12.10 0.10 3.66
C GLY A 112 -12.77 -0.64 2.51
N ARG A 113 -12.06 -0.86 1.41
CA ARG A 113 -12.56 -1.59 0.24
C ARG A 113 -13.00 -3.01 0.58
N TYR A 114 -12.28 -3.68 1.50
CA TYR A 114 -12.52 -5.08 1.84
C TYR A 114 -13.25 -5.26 3.17
N PHE A 115 -13.05 -4.41 4.17
CA PHE A 115 -13.50 -4.61 5.54
C PHE A 115 -15.00 -4.91 5.64
N HIS A 116 -15.87 -3.99 5.21
CA HIS A 116 -17.31 -4.18 5.29
C HIS A 116 -17.80 -5.35 4.42
N ARG A 117 -17.24 -5.48 3.21
CA ARG A 117 -17.60 -6.55 2.28
C ARG A 117 -17.25 -7.92 2.82
N GLN A 118 -16.10 -8.08 3.44
CA GLN A 118 -15.67 -9.34 4.06
C GLN A 118 -16.55 -9.73 5.27
N ILE A 119 -17.09 -8.77 5.99
CA ILE A 119 -17.98 -9.04 7.13
C ILE A 119 -19.39 -9.38 6.67
N MET A 120 -19.93 -8.68 5.67
CA MET A 120 -21.34 -8.77 5.29
C MET A 120 -21.61 -9.78 4.18
N LEU A 121 -20.82 -9.79 3.10
CA LEU A 121 -21.13 -10.57 1.90
C LEU A 121 -21.01 -12.09 2.06
N PRO A 122 -20.19 -12.69 2.94
CA PRO A 122 -20.22 -14.13 3.14
C PRO A 122 -21.59 -14.67 3.56
N TRP A 123 -22.38 -13.89 4.29
CA TRP A 123 -23.75 -14.24 4.67
C TRP A 123 -24.72 -14.25 3.48
N TYR A 124 -24.55 -13.32 2.54
CA TYR A 124 -25.29 -13.32 1.30
C TYR A 124 -24.97 -14.56 0.44
N TYR A 125 -23.66 -14.89 0.31
CA TYR A 125 -23.24 -16.03 -0.47
C TYR A 125 -23.56 -17.38 0.17
N LEU A 126 -23.70 -17.46 1.49
CA LEU A 126 -24.04 -18.69 2.20
C LEU A 126 -25.30 -19.36 1.68
N MET A 127 -26.30 -18.57 1.26
CA MET A 127 -27.55 -19.08 0.68
C MET A 127 -27.33 -19.85 -0.64
N ASN A 128 -26.28 -19.52 -1.38
CA ASN A 128 -25.94 -20.09 -2.68
C ASN A 128 -24.72 -21.03 -2.62
N LYS A 129 -24.23 -21.33 -1.42
CA LYS A 129 -23.03 -22.15 -1.18
C LYS A 129 -23.36 -23.30 -0.20
N PRO A 130 -23.98 -24.40 -0.70
CA PRO A 130 -24.42 -25.51 0.16
C PRO A 130 -23.27 -26.14 0.95
N ASP A 131 -22.05 -26.20 0.40
CA ASP A 131 -20.88 -26.73 1.11
C ASP A 131 -20.53 -25.92 2.35
N TRP A 132 -20.70 -24.60 2.33
CA TRP A 132 -20.44 -23.77 3.50
C TRP A 132 -21.47 -24.03 4.60
N ALA A 133 -22.73 -24.18 4.21
CA ALA A 133 -23.82 -24.47 5.14
C ALA A 133 -23.66 -25.88 5.73
N ALA A 134 -23.36 -26.90 4.89
CA ALA A 134 -23.16 -28.29 5.33
C ALA A 134 -21.98 -28.45 6.32
N HIS A 135 -20.99 -27.57 6.21
CA HIS A 135 -19.87 -27.57 7.15
C HIS A 135 -20.04 -26.60 8.32
N GLY A 136 -21.08 -25.79 8.35
CA GLY A 136 -21.30 -24.79 9.40
C GLY A 136 -20.19 -23.74 9.50
N ILE A 137 -19.51 -23.39 8.38
CA ILE A 137 -18.27 -22.59 8.41
C ILE A 137 -18.50 -21.23 9.08
N LEU A 138 -19.56 -20.52 8.74
CA LEU A 138 -19.88 -19.22 9.33
C LEU A 138 -20.57 -19.33 10.69
N THR A 139 -21.37 -20.40 10.90
CA THR A 139 -22.26 -20.53 12.05
C THR A 139 -21.63 -21.25 13.25
N GLU A 140 -20.69 -22.20 13.00
CA GLU A 140 -20.06 -23.00 14.04
C GLU A 140 -18.60 -22.57 14.33
N PHE A 141 -17.84 -22.20 13.29
CA PHE A 141 -16.39 -22.01 13.41
C PHE A 141 -15.95 -20.55 13.53
N LEU A 142 -16.85 -19.58 13.23
CA LEU A 142 -16.58 -18.17 13.45
C LEU A 142 -17.33 -17.63 14.67
N ARG A 143 -16.72 -16.66 15.33
CA ARG A 143 -17.32 -16.01 16.50
C ARG A 143 -18.40 -15.03 16.08
N ARG A 144 -19.55 -15.08 16.77
CA ARG A 144 -20.71 -14.22 16.48
C ARG A 144 -20.46 -12.75 16.70
N GLU A 145 -19.62 -12.43 17.68
CA GLU A 145 -19.26 -11.07 18.07
C GLU A 145 -18.54 -10.29 16.95
N LEU A 146 -18.08 -10.99 15.91
CA LEU A 146 -17.39 -10.39 14.76
C LEU A 146 -18.35 -9.84 13.71
N PHE A 147 -19.65 -10.10 13.82
CA PHE A 147 -20.66 -9.77 12.82
C PHE A 147 -21.76 -8.86 13.39
N PRO A 148 -22.37 -7.97 12.56
CA PRO A 148 -23.48 -7.12 12.97
C PRO A 148 -24.69 -7.90 13.46
N GLU A 149 -25.43 -7.33 14.41
CA GLU A 149 -26.69 -7.89 14.90
C GLU A 149 -27.89 -7.33 14.11
N PRO A 150 -28.99 -8.10 13.91
CA PRO A 150 -29.19 -9.46 14.42
C PRO A 150 -28.34 -10.48 13.69
N TRP A 151 -27.86 -11.49 14.40
CA TRP A 151 -27.07 -12.58 13.85
C TRP A 151 -27.87 -13.31 12.75
N PRO A 152 -27.35 -13.43 11.53
CA PRO A 152 -28.03 -14.11 10.46
C PRO A 152 -28.14 -15.61 10.79
N GLY A 153 -29.37 -16.11 10.96
CA GLY A 153 -29.68 -17.53 11.02
C GLY A 153 -30.31 -17.98 9.70
N LEU A 154 -30.16 -19.25 9.34
CA LEU A 154 -30.92 -19.83 8.24
C LEU A 154 -32.41 -19.69 8.56
N GLY A 155 -33.13 -18.83 7.80
CA GLY A 155 -34.57 -18.58 7.96
C GLY A 155 -34.98 -17.36 8.79
N THR A 156 -34.08 -16.46 9.18
CA THR A 156 -34.45 -15.20 9.85
C THR A 156 -35.04 -14.19 8.86
N THR A 157 -36.31 -13.84 9.05
CA THR A 157 -37.05 -12.84 8.28
C THR A 157 -37.49 -11.65 9.13
N SER A 158 -36.65 -11.22 10.08
CA SER A 158 -36.99 -10.06 10.89
C SER A 158 -36.72 -8.76 10.12
N GLN A 159 -37.55 -7.73 10.34
CA GLN A 159 -37.32 -6.39 9.75
C GLN A 159 -35.94 -5.83 10.07
N ALA A 160 -35.39 -6.16 11.23
CA ALA A 160 -34.02 -5.76 11.61
C ALA A 160 -32.97 -6.46 10.73
N TYR A 161 -33.14 -7.74 10.39
CA TYR A 161 -32.28 -8.45 9.47
C TYR A 161 -32.35 -7.85 8.06
N GLU A 162 -33.55 -7.56 7.56
CA GLU A 162 -33.72 -6.91 6.26
C GLU A 162 -33.01 -5.57 6.19
N THR A 163 -33.10 -4.74 7.22
CA THR A 163 -32.43 -3.46 7.24
C THR A 163 -30.89 -3.60 7.29
N VAL A 164 -30.35 -4.52 8.10
CA VAL A 164 -28.90 -4.64 8.30
C VAL A 164 -28.23 -5.36 7.12
N TYR A 165 -28.75 -6.53 6.72
CA TYR A 165 -28.10 -7.37 5.71
C TYR A 165 -28.65 -7.15 4.30
N VAL A 166 -29.98 -7.20 4.12
CA VAL A 166 -30.57 -7.01 2.80
C VAL A 166 -30.36 -5.57 2.35
N GLY A 167 -30.56 -4.59 3.23
CA GLY A 167 -30.26 -3.18 2.93
C GLY A 167 -28.80 -2.92 2.53
N PHE A 168 -27.84 -3.65 3.10
CA PHE A 168 -26.46 -3.61 2.63
C PHE A 168 -26.27 -4.20 1.24
N PHE A 169 -26.90 -5.34 0.93
CA PHE A 169 -26.71 -6.03 -0.35
C PHE A 169 -27.38 -5.34 -1.54
N THR A 170 -28.56 -4.75 -1.30
CA THR A 170 -29.36 -4.12 -2.36
C THR A 170 -29.11 -2.62 -2.51
N GLY A 171 -28.54 -1.99 -1.47
CA GLY A 171 -28.53 -0.55 -1.32
C GLY A 171 -29.86 -0.03 -0.78
N MET A 172 -29.80 0.95 0.10
CA MET A 172 -30.98 1.57 0.74
C MET A 172 -31.45 2.83 0.03
N ALA A 173 -30.65 3.41 -0.86
CA ALA A 173 -31.03 4.61 -1.60
C ALA A 173 -32.24 4.39 -2.51
N LYS A 174 -33.14 5.33 -2.53
CA LYS A 174 -34.32 5.33 -3.41
C LYS A 174 -34.05 6.21 -4.64
N GLY A 175 -33.63 5.59 -5.72
CA GLY A 175 -33.17 6.33 -6.90
C GLY A 175 -31.87 7.11 -6.60
N ALA A 176 -31.88 8.41 -6.82
CA ALA A 176 -30.73 9.29 -6.52
C ALA A 176 -30.69 9.77 -5.05
N GLU A 177 -31.76 9.58 -4.27
CA GLU A 177 -31.84 10.04 -2.89
C GLU A 177 -31.18 9.03 -1.94
N ALA A 178 -30.05 9.44 -1.35
CA ALA A 178 -29.37 8.68 -0.31
C ALA A 178 -30.16 8.76 1.01
N VAL A 179 -30.25 7.61 1.70
CA VAL A 179 -30.84 7.55 3.03
C VAL A 179 -29.97 8.34 4.02
N PRO A 180 -30.57 9.21 4.86
CA PRO A 180 -29.81 10.00 5.82
C PRO A 180 -29.02 9.13 6.79
N PHE A 181 -27.89 9.61 7.25
CA PHE A 181 -27.00 8.89 8.15
C PHE A 181 -27.68 8.37 9.43
N ARG A 182 -28.72 9.06 9.89
CA ARG A 182 -29.51 8.68 11.10
C ARG A 182 -30.32 7.39 10.94
N GLU A 183 -30.68 7.04 9.71
CA GLU A 183 -31.50 5.87 9.37
C GLU A 183 -30.65 4.63 9.08
N LEU A 184 -29.31 4.79 8.98
CA LEU A 184 -28.40 3.68 8.79
C LEU A 184 -28.34 2.81 10.08
N PRO A 185 -28.23 1.48 9.96
CA PRO A 185 -28.25 0.55 11.10
C PRO A 185 -26.92 0.54 11.87
N LEU A 186 -26.43 1.70 12.30
CA LEU A 186 -25.13 1.84 12.97
C LEU A 186 -25.08 1.09 14.31
N GLY A 187 -26.22 1.00 15.00
CA GLY A 187 -26.33 0.25 16.25
C GLY A 187 -25.98 -1.22 16.12
N ALA A 188 -26.27 -1.82 14.96
CA ALA A 188 -25.93 -3.22 14.67
C ALA A 188 -24.41 -3.48 14.64
N TRP A 189 -23.62 -2.47 14.32
CA TRP A 189 -22.15 -2.53 14.25
C TRP A 189 -21.46 -2.28 15.59
N ALA A 190 -22.17 -1.88 16.64
CA ALA A 190 -21.54 -1.51 17.92
C ALA A 190 -20.73 -2.67 18.53
N LYS A 191 -21.28 -3.88 18.59
CA LYS A 191 -20.58 -5.07 19.12
C LYS A 191 -19.41 -5.50 18.24
N PRO A 192 -19.55 -5.68 16.90
CA PRO A 192 -18.43 -6.00 16.05
C PRO A 192 -17.32 -4.96 16.15
N MET A 193 -17.64 -3.68 16.16
CA MET A 193 -16.64 -2.62 16.25
C MET A 193 -15.90 -2.59 17.59
N ALA A 194 -16.52 -3.05 18.68
CA ALA A 194 -15.84 -3.23 19.96
C ALA A 194 -14.67 -4.24 19.87
N VAL A 195 -14.72 -5.19 18.94
CA VAL A 195 -13.65 -6.16 18.66
C VAL A 195 -12.73 -5.66 17.54
N TRP A 196 -13.30 -5.20 16.42
CA TRP A 196 -12.51 -4.83 15.24
C TRP A 196 -11.71 -3.55 15.43
N ALA A 197 -12.22 -2.54 16.14
CA ALA A 197 -11.49 -1.30 16.37
C ALA A 197 -10.16 -1.52 17.13
N PRO A 198 -10.12 -2.30 18.26
CA PRO A 198 -8.85 -2.68 18.88
C PRO A 198 -7.91 -3.47 17.95
N VAL A 199 -8.44 -4.43 17.18
CA VAL A 199 -7.62 -5.22 16.22
C VAL A 199 -6.95 -4.32 15.21
N ILE A 200 -7.72 -3.45 14.54
CA ILE A 200 -7.22 -2.52 13.52
C ILE A 200 -6.25 -1.51 14.13
N PHE A 201 -6.59 -0.95 15.31
CA PHE A 201 -5.74 0.02 15.99
C PHE A 201 -4.40 -0.58 16.44
N LEU A 202 -4.40 -1.78 17.05
CA LEU A 202 -3.17 -2.46 17.46
C LEU A 202 -2.29 -2.86 16.27
N MET A 203 -2.90 -3.29 15.17
CA MET A 203 -2.18 -3.55 13.92
C MET A 203 -1.54 -2.28 13.38
N THR A 204 -2.29 -1.20 13.24
CA THR A 204 -1.77 0.08 12.70
C THR A 204 -0.71 0.69 13.60
N LEU A 205 -0.90 0.62 14.92
CA LEU A 205 0.11 1.07 15.90
C LEU A 205 1.39 0.23 15.81
N SER A 206 1.28 -1.10 15.59
CA SER A 206 2.44 -1.97 15.36
C SER A 206 3.18 -1.59 14.09
N ILE A 207 2.47 -1.30 13.00
CA ILE A 207 3.05 -0.88 11.72
C ILE A 207 3.79 0.46 11.84
N ILE A 208 3.17 1.47 12.46
CA ILE A 208 3.79 2.79 12.68
C ILE A 208 5.05 2.61 13.53
N SER A 209 4.94 1.87 14.63
CA SER A 209 6.06 1.64 15.55
C SER A 209 7.21 0.88 14.88
N LEU A 210 6.90 -0.13 14.06
CA LEU A 210 7.89 -0.88 13.29
C LEU A 210 8.63 0.04 12.31
N GLN A 211 7.92 0.95 11.61
CA GLN A 211 8.56 1.91 10.70
C GLN A 211 9.50 2.87 11.45
N PHE A 212 9.07 3.43 12.58
CA PHE A 212 9.95 4.31 13.37
C PHE A 212 11.13 3.58 13.97
N LEU A 213 10.99 2.28 14.32
CA LEU A 213 12.09 1.45 14.77
C LEU A 213 13.16 1.26 13.69
N VAL A 214 12.75 0.95 12.44
CA VAL A 214 13.70 0.70 11.35
C VAL A 214 14.18 1.98 10.68
N GLN A 215 13.53 3.13 10.89
CA GLN A 215 13.82 4.40 10.21
C GLN A 215 15.28 4.82 10.34
N ARG A 216 15.84 4.84 11.57
CA ARG A 216 17.23 5.25 11.80
C ARG A 216 18.22 4.29 11.13
N GLN A 217 17.94 2.98 11.17
CA GLN A 217 18.76 1.98 10.50
C GLN A 217 18.78 2.22 8.99
N TRP A 218 17.62 2.44 8.36
CA TRP A 218 17.51 2.62 6.92
C TRP A 218 17.99 3.98 6.44
N SER A 219 17.70 5.05 7.17
CA SER A 219 18.06 6.43 6.78
C SER A 219 19.52 6.76 7.03
N LYS A 220 20.09 6.41 8.21
CA LYS A 220 21.42 6.83 8.64
C LYS A 220 22.50 5.77 8.40
N HIS A 221 22.21 4.50 8.71
CA HIS A 221 23.22 3.44 8.59
C HIS A 221 23.27 2.83 7.19
N GLU A 222 22.14 2.54 6.59
CA GLU A 222 22.07 1.94 5.25
C GLU A 222 21.93 2.98 4.13
N GLN A 223 21.58 4.22 4.45
CA GLN A 223 21.47 5.37 3.52
C GLN A 223 20.63 5.07 2.30
N LEU A 224 19.42 4.53 2.50
CA LEU A 224 18.49 4.25 1.42
C LEU A 224 18.14 5.50 0.62
N SER A 225 17.84 5.31 -0.65
CA SER A 225 17.54 6.41 -1.58
C SER A 225 16.22 7.13 -1.32
N TYR A 226 15.19 6.44 -0.79
CA TYR A 226 13.85 6.97 -0.57
C TYR A 226 13.30 7.84 -1.73
N PRO A 227 13.17 7.32 -2.95
CA PRO A 227 12.85 8.13 -4.12
C PRO A 227 11.50 8.86 -3.99
N VAL A 228 10.48 8.16 -3.46
CA VAL A 228 9.15 8.75 -3.23
C VAL A 228 9.21 9.90 -2.22
N ALA A 229 9.99 9.74 -1.13
CA ALA A 229 10.16 10.80 -0.14
C ALA A 229 10.97 12.00 -0.69
N GLN A 230 11.95 11.77 -1.58
CA GLN A 230 12.66 12.85 -2.27
C GLN A 230 11.72 13.69 -3.13
N VAL A 231 10.85 13.04 -3.90
CA VAL A 231 9.83 13.73 -4.73
C VAL A 231 8.83 14.47 -3.84
N ALA A 232 8.26 13.79 -2.84
CA ALA A 232 7.29 14.38 -1.91
C ALA A 232 7.89 15.58 -1.16
N GLY A 233 9.11 15.43 -0.62
CA GLY A 233 9.84 16.50 0.06
C GLY A 233 10.12 17.70 -0.84
N SER A 234 10.35 17.49 -2.15
CA SER A 234 10.61 18.58 -3.10
C SER A 234 9.42 19.54 -3.24
N PHE A 235 8.19 19.04 -3.09
CA PHE A 235 6.98 19.88 -3.10
C PHE A 235 6.79 20.70 -1.82
N CYS A 236 7.60 20.45 -0.79
CA CYS A 236 7.54 21.15 0.49
C CYS A 236 8.78 22.01 0.75
N THR A 237 9.89 21.78 0.04
CA THR A 237 11.18 22.43 0.30
C THR A 237 11.15 23.90 -0.10
N ILE A 238 11.46 24.77 0.86
CA ILE A 238 11.55 26.23 0.68
C ILE A 238 12.89 26.69 1.28
N SER A 239 13.78 27.18 0.41
CA SER A 239 15.11 27.66 0.84
C SER A 239 15.03 29.03 1.54
N GLY A 240 16.01 29.29 2.40
CA GLY A 240 16.19 30.60 3.06
C GLY A 240 15.28 30.86 4.23
N GLY A 241 14.59 29.86 4.80
CA GLY A 241 13.76 29.98 6.01
C GLY A 241 12.53 30.86 5.86
N ARG A 242 12.25 31.37 4.67
CA ARG A 242 11.08 32.22 4.36
C ARG A 242 9.89 31.33 4.00
N ARG A 243 8.68 31.83 4.24
CA ARG A 243 7.45 31.19 3.76
C ARG A 243 7.21 31.54 2.30
N GLY A 244 6.57 30.67 1.55
CA GLY A 244 6.29 30.94 0.14
C GLY A 244 6.15 29.70 -0.73
N VAL A 245 6.30 29.88 -2.03
CA VAL A 245 6.22 28.80 -3.01
C VAL A 245 7.45 27.90 -2.91
N PRO A 246 7.29 26.57 -2.88
CA PRO A 246 8.42 25.63 -2.89
C PRO A 246 9.36 25.85 -4.08
N ASP A 247 10.64 25.61 -3.86
CA ASP A 247 11.70 25.96 -4.80
C ASP A 247 11.62 25.20 -6.13
N VAL A 248 11.09 23.99 -6.10
CA VAL A 248 10.93 23.15 -7.29
C VAL A 248 10.04 23.85 -8.34
N PHE A 249 8.98 24.54 -7.92
CA PHE A 249 8.08 25.27 -8.85
C PHE A 249 8.69 26.54 -9.43
N ARG A 250 9.78 27.04 -8.84
CA ARG A 250 10.52 28.21 -9.37
C ARG A 250 11.56 27.81 -10.40
N ASN A 251 11.89 26.53 -10.51
CA ASN A 251 12.89 26.04 -11.45
C ASN A 251 12.29 25.85 -12.84
N PRO A 252 12.83 26.49 -13.90
CA PRO A 252 12.30 26.36 -15.25
C PRO A 252 12.38 24.92 -15.79
N LEU A 253 13.37 24.13 -15.39
CA LEU A 253 13.48 22.73 -15.80
C LEU A 253 12.32 21.87 -15.30
N PHE A 254 11.70 22.25 -14.17
CA PHE A 254 10.47 21.60 -13.71
C PHE A 254 9.35 21.74 -14.75
N TRP A 255 9.15 22.95 -15.26
CA TRP A 255 8.09 23.23 -16.24
C TRP A 255 8.39 22.61 -17.61
N TRP A 256 9.66 22.45 -17.98
CA TRP A 256 10.06 21.68 -19.16
C TRP A 256 9.71 20.19 -19.06
N GLY A 257 9.70 19.62 -17.86
CA GLY A 257 9.19 18.27 -17.61
C GLY A 257 7.67 18.22 -17.52
N PHE A 258 7.07 19.17 -16.81
CA PHE A 258 5.64 19.20 -16.51
C PHE A 258 4.77 19.46 -17.74
N VAL A 259 5.01 20.55 -18.46
CA VAL A 259 4.12 21.01 -19.54
C VAL A 259 3.94 20.00 -20.67
N PRO A 260 5.00 19.39 -21.25
CA PRO A 260 4.81 18.42 -22.32
C PRO A 260 3.99 17.19 -21.91
N VAL A 261 4.25 16.66 -20.70
CA VAL A 261 3.52 15.48 -20.21
C VAL A 261 2.08 15.83 -19.85
N ALA A 262 1.85 16.96 -19.18
CA ALA A 262 0.51 17.44 -18.88
C ALA A 262 -0.30 17.68 -20.16
N THR A 263 0.30 18.26 -21.20
CA THR A 263 -0.35 18.46 -22.51
C THR A 263 -0.70 17.12 -23.17
N LEU A 264 0.24 16.17 -23.21
CA LEU A 264 0.01 14.84 -23.76
C LEU A 264 -1.16 14.13 -23.07
N LEU A 265 -1.16 14.14 -21.73
CA LEU A 265 -2.18 13.50 -20.91
C LEU A 265 -3.54 14.23 -21.00
N THR A 266 -3.54 15.56 -21.15
CA THR A 266 -4.75 16.34 -21.40
C THR A 266 -5.38 15.96 -22.73
N ILE A 267 -4.59 15.88 -23.81
CA ILE A 267 -5.09 15.44 -25.12
C ILE A 267 -5.65 14.00 -25.01
N HIS A 268 -4.95 13.11 -24.30
CA HIS A 268 -5.42 11.75 -24.08
C HIS A 268 -6.75 11.75 -23.30
N TYR A 269 -6.89 12.53 -22.24
CA TYR A 269 -8.11 12.66 -21.45
C TYR A 269 -9.26 13.23 -22.30
N LEU A 270 -9.01 14.28 -23.10
CA LEU A 270 -9.99 14.86 -24.02
C LEU A 270 -10.41 13.85 -25.10
N SER A 271 -9.52 12.99 -25.57
CA SER A 271 -9.88 11.93 -26.54
C SER A 271 -10.80 10.87 -25.96
N MET A 272 -10.89 10.74 -24.63
CA MET A 272 -11.86 9.85 -23.97
C MET A 272 -13.24 10.52 -23.87
N TRP A 273 -13.29 11.85 -23.71
CA TRP A 273 -14.53 12.63 -23.70
C TRP A 273 -15.09 12.87 -25.10
N PHE A 274 -14.23 13.13 -26.06
CA PHE A 274 -14.56 13.49 -27.45
C PHE A 274 -13.87 12.54 -28.43
N PRO A 275 -14.25 11.24 -28.46
CA PRO A 275 -13.51 10.22 -29.22
C PRO A 275 -13.60 10.38 -30.75
N GLN A 276 -14.55 11.21 -31.23
CA GLN A 276 -14.70 11.50 -32.66
C GLN A 276 -13.88 12.72 -33.11
N ASP A 277 -13.67 13.68 -32.21
CA ASP A 277 -13.05 14.97 -32.53
C ASP A 277 -11.56 15.02 -32.16
N VAL A 278 -11.15 14.25 -31.14
CA VAL A 278 -9.78 14.27 -30.63
C VAL A 278 -9.07 12.93 -30.88
N PRO A 279 -7.92 12.91 -31.57
CA PRO A 279 -7.20 11.69 -31.86
C PRO A 279 -6.67 11.03 -30.58
N LYS A 280 -6.82 9.70 -30.47
CA LYS A 280 -6.20 8.91 -29.40
C LYS A 280 -4.70 8.89 -29.56
N LEU A 281 -3.98 9.57 -28.67
CA LEU A 281 -2.55 9.44 -28.55
C LEU A 281 -2.23 8.17 -27.77
N ALA A 282 -1.50 7.25 -28.41
CA ALA A 282 -1.05 6.02 -27.75
C ALA A 282 0.01 6.35 -26.71
N THR A 283 -0.35 6.32 -25.42
CA THR A 283 0.59 6.36 -24.30
C THR A 283 1.26 5.01 -24.06
N MET A 284 0.74 3.96 -24.71
CA MET A 284 1.29 2.61 -24.63
C MET A 284 2.54 2.49 -25.51
N MET A 285 3.59 1.87 -24.98
CA MET A 285 4.68 1.36 -25.83
C MET A 285 4.10 0.45 -26.91
N PRO A 286 4.76 0.34 -28.07
CA PRO A 286 4.30 -0.56 -29.13
C PRO A 286 3.95 -1.92 -28.55
N SER A 287 2.69 -2.28 -28.60
CA SER A 287 2.23 -3.57 -28.11
C SER A 287 2.67 -4.65 -29.10
N PHE A 288 3.50 -5.56 -28.67
CA PHE A 288 3.85 -6.75 -29.44
C PHE A 288 2.72 -7.79 -29.50
N LYS A 289 1.53 -7.44 -29.01
CA LYS A 289 0.37 -8.34 -28.98
C LYS A 289 -0.01 -8.87 -30.36
N SER A 290 0.12 -8.04 -31.40
CA SER A 290 -0.10 -8.45 -32.80
C SER A 290 0.94 -9.45 -33.31
N TRP A 291 2.14 -9.46 -32.72
CA TRP A 291 3.22 -10.39 -33.06
C TRP A 291 3.19 -11.65 -32.21
N TYR A 292 2.65 -11.54 -31.02
CA TYR A 292 2.61 -12.64 -30.06
C TYR A 292 1.83 -13.85 -30.57
N LEU A 293 0.62 -13.63 -31.10
CA LEU A 293 -0.25 -14.71 -31.58
C LEU A 293 0.42 -15.56 -32.70
N PRO A 294 0.98 -14.94 -33.76
CA PRO A 294 1.73 -15.68 -34.79
C PRO A 294 2.99 -16.36 -34.25
N VAL A 295 3.74 -15.71 -33.36
CA VAL A 295 4.97 -16.27 -32.80
C VAL A 295 4.67 -17.45 -31.87
N THR A 296 3.67 -17.35 -31.00
CA THR A 296 3.28 -18.46 -30.10
C THR A 296 2.60 -19.62 -30.82
N THR A 297 2.03 -19.37 -32.02
CA THR A 297 1.50 -20.43 -32.87
C THR A 297 2.63 -21.23 -33.50
N LYS A 298 3.71 -20.54 -33.91
CA LYS A 298 4.91 -21.19 -34.49
C LYS A 298 5.83 -21.79 -33.43
N ILE A 299 5.86 -21.23 -32.23
CA ILE A 299 6.69 -21.70 -31.11
C ILE A 299 5.77 -21.94 -29.89
N PRO A 300 5.10 -23.13 -29.82
CA PRO A 300 4.12 -23.42 -28.77
C PRO A 300 4.67 -23.36 -27.34
N VAL A 301 5.98 -23.57 -27.16
CA VAL A 301 6.65 -23.49 -25.86
C VAL A 301 6.50 -22.12 -25.21
N LEU A 302 6.42 -21.05 -26.03
CA LEU A 302 6.22 -19.68 -25.52
C LEU A 302 4.86 -19.48 -24.83
N ARG A 303 3.84 -20.31 -25.13
CA ARG A 303 2.55 -20.27 -24.41
C ARG A 303 2.67 -20.76 -22.96
N LYS A 304 3.74 -21.47 -22.64
CA LYS A 304 4.02 -22.00 -21.29
C LYS A 304 4.92 -21.09 -20.46
N VAL A 305 5.35 -19.97 -21.04
CA VAL A 305 6.12 -18.95 -20.32
C VAL A 305 5.20 -18.22 -19.35
N PRO A 306 5.50 -18.20 -18.04
CA PRO A 306 4.70 -17.47 -17.08
C PRO A 306 4.62 -15.98 -17.43
N ASP A 307 3.43 -15.41 -17.29
CA ASP A 307 3.16 -13.98 -17.49
C ASP A 307 3.69 -13.35 -18.79
N ILE A 308 3.78 -14.15 -19.86
CA ILE A 308 4.27 -13.67 -21.16
C ILE A 308 3.49 -12.45 -21.69
N TRP A 309 2.24 -12.30 -21.25
CA TRP A 309 1.40 -11.15 -21.56
C TRP A 309 1.99 -9.83 -21.09
N SER A 310 2.72 -9.85 -19.98
CA SER A 310 3.36 -8.68 -19.41
C SER A 310 4.53 -8.17 -20.26
N ILE A 311 5.11 -9.04 -21.09
CA ILE A 311 6.18 -8.66 -21.99
C ILE A 311 5.62 -7.95 -23.24
N ASN A 312 4.38 -8.26 -23.62
CA ASN A 312 3.79 -7.87 -24.90
C ASN A 312 3.06 -6.52 -24.92
N GLY A 313 2.60 -6.02 -23.80
CA GLY A 313 1.80 -4.80 -23.74
C GLY A 313 2.25 -3.92 -22.59
N GLN A 314 3.27 -3.07 -22.84
CA GLN A 314 3.76 -2.15 -21.83
C GLN A 314 3.15 -0.76 -21.99
N THR A 315 2.66 -0.21 -20.90
CA THR A 315 2.31 1.21 -20.80
C THR A 315 3.51 1.97 -20.28
N LEU A 316 3.83 3.09 -20.90
CA LEU A 316 4.88 3.98 -20.41
C LEU A 316 4.30 4.90 -19.32
N TYR A 317 4.71 4.65 -18.08
CA TYR A 317 4.36 5.49 -16.94
C TYR A 317 5.49 6.50 -16.71
N PHE A 318 5.21 7.80 -16.91
CA PHE A 318 6.22 8.85 -16.73
C PHE A 318 6.70 8.96 -15.30
N THR A 319 5.82 8.76 -14.32
CA THR A 319 6.18 8.71 -12.90
C THR A 319 7.21 7.61 -12.62
N ILE A 320 7.02 6.40 -13.16
CA ILE A 320 7.93 5.27 -12.93
C ILE A 320 9.25 5.47 -13.66
N LEU A 321 9.21 5.96 -14.91
CA LEU A 321 10.39 6.33 -15.66
C LEU A 321 11.22 7.38 -14.91
N ALA A 322 10.55 8.39 -14.37
CA ALA A 322 11.21 9.44 -13.61
C ALA A 322 11.74 8.94 -12.25
N LEU A 323 11.00 8.08 -11.53
CA LEU A 323 11.48 7.47 -10.29
C LEU A 323 12.72 6.62 -10.52
N ALA A 324 12.82 5.90 -11.65
CA ALA A 324 14.01 5.14 -12.04
C ALA A 324 15.27 6.03 -12.14
N TYR A 325 15.11 7.32 -12.40
CA TYR A 325 16.21 8.29 -12.39
C TYR A 325 16.77 8.55 -10.99
N PHE A 326 15.94 8.51 -9.95
CA PHE A 326 16.34 8.76 -8.55
C PHE A 326 16.96 7.55 -7.86
N VAL A 327 16.71 6.34 -8.35
CA VAL A 327 17.17 5.07 -7.78
C VAL A 327 18.58 4.72 -8.27
N SER A 328 19.29 3.84 -7.56
CA SER A 328 20.58 3.32 -8.05
C SER A 328 20.42 2.61 -9.39
N SER A 329 21.44 2.65 -10.25
CA SER A 329 21.39 2.04 -11.58
C SER A 329 21.16 0.53 -11.53
N GLU A 330 21.68 -0.15 -10.51
CA GLU A 330 21.53 -1.59 -10.29
C GLU A 330 20.07 -1.96 -9.96
N VAL A 331 19.44 -1.20 -9.06
CA VAL A 331 18.02 -1.41 -8.71
C VAL A 331 17.13 -1.14 -9.91
N SER A 332 17.35 -0.02 -10.61
CA SER A 332 16.58 0.36 -11.80
C SER A 332 16.70 -0.68 -12.91
N LEU A 333 17.91 -1.21 -13.17
CA LEU A 333 18.14 -2.30 -14.12
C LEU A 333 17.41 -3.58 -13.67
N THR A 334 17.54 -3.95 -12.39
CA THR A 334 16.91 -5.15 -11.84
C THR A 334 15.39 -5.12 -11.97
N MET A 335 14.78 -3.97 -11.70
CA MET A 335 13.35 -3.75 -11.93
C MET A 335 13.00 -3.87 -13.41
N GLY A 336 13.84 -3.30 -14.28
CA GLY A 336 13.67 -3.30 -15.74
C GLY A 336 13.80 -4.69 -16.39
N ILE A 337 14.44 -5.66 -15.74
CA ILE A 337 14.56 -7.04 -16.26
C ILE A 337 13.69 -8.05 -15.51
N SER A 338 12.90 -7.62 -14.53
CA SER A 338 12.19 -8.52 -13.61
C SER A 338 11.22 -9.47 -14.31
N ALA A 339 10.40 -8.98 -15.23
CA ALA A 339 9.45 -9.79 -16.00
C ALA A 339 10.15 -10.76 -16.96
N ILE A 340 11.21 -10.28 -17.63
CA ILE A 340 12.03 -11.09 -18.55
C ILE A 340 12.71 -12.24 -17.79
N SER A 341 13.21 -11.98 -16.57
CA SER A 341 13.83 -12.98 -15.71
C SER A 341 12.88 -14.11 -15.35
N LEU A 342 11.61 -13.80 -15.02
CA LEU A 342 10.61 -14.84 -14.78
C LEU A 342 10.32 -15.65 -16.03
N GLY A 343 10.20 -14.99 -17.18
CA GLY A 343 9.99 -15.66 -18.46
C GLY A 343 11.11 -16.66 -18.79
N ILE A 344 12.39 -16.25 -18.62
CA ILE A 344 13.55 -17.11 -18.83
C ILE A 344 13.53 -18.29 -17.85
N PHE A 345 13.33 -18.02 -16.55
CA PHE A 345 13.29 -19.07 -15.52
C PHE A 345 12.16 -20.08 -15.77
N GLY A 346 10.95 -19.58 -16.06
CA GLY A 346 9.80 -20.45 -16.32
C GLY A 346 9.94 -21.28 -17.59
N SER A 347 10.56 -20.73 -18.64
CA SER A 347 10.88 -21.48 -19.85
C SER A 347 11.92 -22.56 -19.60
N ALA A 348 12.99 -22.25 -18.88
CA ALA A 348 14.02 -23.22 -18.51
C ALA A 348 13.43 -24.35 -17.65
N TYR A 349 12.58 -23.99 -16.68
CA TYR A 349 11.88 -24.99 -15.86
C TYR A 349 10.99 -25.90 -16.71
N TYR A 350 10.20 -25.35 -17.62
CA TYR A 350 9.34 -26.14 -18.51
C TYR A 350 10.15 -27.08 -19.42
N LEU A 351 11.25 -26.60 -19.98
CA LEU A 351 12.10 -27.41 -20.84
C LEU A 351 12.78 -28.57 -20.11
N THR A 352 13.07 -28.42 -18.81
CA THR A 352 13.73 -29.44 -18.00
C THR A 352 12.76 -30.42 -17.37
N THR A 353 11.54 -30.00 -17.01
CA THR A 353 10.59 -30.82 -16.25
C THR A 353 9.38 -31.29 -17.07
N GLY A 354 9.13 -30.66 -18.23
CA GLY A 354 7.94 -30.92 -19.06
C GLY A 354 6.65 -30.31 -18.47
N THR A 355 6.69 -29.73 -17.27
CA THR A 355 5.53 -29.15 -16.58
C THR A 355 5.64 -27.64 -16.49
N PRO A 356 4.54 -26.88 -16.67
CA PRO A 356 4.58 -25.43 -16.51
C PRO A 356 4.77 -25.05 -15.04
N LEU A 357 5.38 -23.90 -14.79
CA LEU A 357 5.52 -23.33 -13.46
C LEU A 357 4.17 -22.85 -12.95
N GLU A 358 3.69 -23.41 -11.85
CA GLU A 358 2.39 -23.04 -11.27
C GLU A 358 2.45 -21.72 -10.48
N GLY A 359 1.37 -20.95 -10.53
CA GLY A 359 1.26 -19.69 -9.80
C GLY A 359 1.38 -19.85 -8.28
N SER A 360 0.90 -20.97 -7.72
CA SER A 360 1.02 -21.32 -6.31
C SER A 360 2.49 -21.51 -5.86
N TRP A 361 3.32 -22.10 -6.70
CA TRP A 361 4.76 -22.28 -6.45
C TRP A 361 5.51 -20.96 -6.49
N ILE A 362 5.15 -20.08 -7.46
CA ILE A 362 5.71 -18.72 -7.54
C ILE A 362 5.35 -17.91 -6.28
N GLN A 363 4.11 -18.00 -5.79
CA GLN A 363 3.68 -17.35 -4.56
C GLN A 363 4.44 -17.86 -3.33
N SER A 364 4.63 -19.19 -3.22
CA SER A 364 5.39 -19.82 -2.13
C SER A 364 6.87 -19.42 -2.18
N SER A 365 7.48 -19.37 -3.37
CA SER A 365 8.85 -18.87 -3.58
C SER A 365 9.00 -17.42 -3.12
N ARG A 366 8.03 -16.57 -3.43
CA ARG A 366 8.03 -15.17 -3.03
C ARG A 366 7.88 -14.99 -1.52
N ALA A 367 6.99 -15.76 -0.88
CA ALA A 367 6.88 -15.77 0.58
C ALA A 367 8.22 -16.15 1.25
N GLY A 368 8.89 -17.19 0.72
CA GLY A 368 10.23 -17.56 1.16
C GLY A 368 11.25 -16.45 0.98
N ALA A 369 11.21 -15.75 -0.17
CA ALA A 369 12.08 -14.61 -0.43
C ALA A 369 11.84 -13.45 0.55
N TYR A 370 10.58 -13.14 0.91
CA TYR A 370 10.25 -12.13 1.91
C TYR A 370 10.82 -12.46 3.28
N ILE A 371 10.71 -13.72 3.72
CA ILE A 371 11.30 -14.20 4.98
C ILE A 371 12.83 -14.12 4.91
N GLY A 372 13.43 -14.65 3.84
CA GLY A 372 14.88 -14.60 3.64
C GLY A 372 15.43 -13.17 3.65
N TYR A 373 14.72 -12.24 2.99
CA TYR A 373 15.10 -10.83 2.98
C TYR A 373 14.97 -10.19 4.36
N THR A 374 13.91 -10.51 5.10
CA THR A 374 13.75 -10.05 6.49
C THR A 374 14.88 -10.54 7.39
N LEU A 375 15.28 -11.81 7.25
CA LEU A 375 16.43 -12.34 8.00
C LEU A 375 17.73 -11.58 7.69
N ILE A 376 17.93 -11.19 6.43
CA ILE A 376 19.08 -10.36 6.04
C ILE A 376 18.98 -8.97 6.69
N LEU A 377 17.80 -8.32 6.66
CA LEU A 377 17.60 -7.01 7.29
C LEU A 377 17.86 -7.05 8.80
N VAL A 378 17.41 -8.09 9.48
CA VAL A 378 17.67 -8.30 10.92
C VAL A 378 19.15 -8.56 11.17
N TYR A 379 19.79 -9.37 10.32
CA TYR A 379 21.22 -9.67 10.44
C TYR A 379 22.11 -8.45 10.23
N THR A 380 21.85 -7.66 9.19
CA THR A 380 22.60 -6.42 8.90
C THR A 380 22.40 -5.36 9.98
N GLY A 381 21.19 -5.21 10.50
CA GLY A 381 20.85 -4.28 11.58
C GLY A 381 21.07 -4.82 13.00
N ARG A 382 21.65 -6.02 13.18
CA ARG A 382 21.67 -6.73 14.49
C ARG A 382 22.29 -5.93 15.64
N THR A 383 23.33 -5.16 15.36
CA THR A 383 23.99 -4.32 16.37
C THR A 383 23.08 -3.18 16.83
N TYR A 384 22.45 -2.50 15.89
CA TYR A 384 21.47 -1.46 16.15
C TYR A 384 20.26 -1.98 16.92
N PHE A 385 19.62 -3.05 16.44
CA PHE A 385 18.43 -3.63 17.09
C PHE A 385 18.75 -4.12 18.51
N LYS A 386 19.87 -4.81 18.71
CA LYS A 386 20.31 -5.23 20.05
C LYS A 386 20.49 -4.03 21.01
N ALA A 387 21.08 -2.93 20.53
CA ALA A 387 21.25 -1.73 21.32
C ALA A 387 19.91 -1.08 21.68
N VAL A 388 19.00 -0.93 20.71
CA VAL A 388 17.68 -0.32 20.94
C VAL A 388 16.85 -1.16 21.90
N PHE A 389 16.77 -2.48 21.70
CA PHE A 389 16.00 -3.38 22.59
C PHE A 389 16.61 -3.47 23.98
N ALA A 390 17.94 -3.47 24.11
CA ALA A 390 18.60 -3.42 25.43
C ALA A 390 18.25 -2.13 26.19
N LYS A 391 18.24 -0.98 25.51
CA LYS A 391 17.82 0.31 26.12
C LYS A 391 16.32 0.34 26.41
N ALA A 392 15.50 -0.27 25.56
CA ALA A 392 14.05 -0.29 25.74
C ALA A 392 13.63 -1.08 26.98
N PHE A 393 14.25 -2.24 27.25
CA PHE A 393 13.79 -3.19 28.26
C PHE A 393 14.75 -3.36 29.44
N PHE A 394 16.07 -3.14 29.27
CA PHE A 394 17.08 -3.38 30.32
C PHE A 394 17.70 -2.11 30.90
N LEU A 395 17.15 -0.91 30.58
CA LEU A 395 17.55 0.39 31.15
C LEU A 395 19.05 0.72 31.03
N ARG A 396 19.77 0.13 30.09
CA ARG A 396 21.20 0.47 29.84
C ARG A 396 21.28 1.87 29.22
N ARG A 397 21.85 2.83 29.97
CA ARG A 397 22.07 4.20 29.50
C ARG A 397 23.50 4.29 28.92
N HIS A 398 23.59 4.59 27.61
CA HIS A 398 24.82 5.18 27.05
C HIS A 398 24.51 6.64 26.76
N PRO A 399 25.42 7.57 27.10
CA PRO A 399 25.21 8.99 26.82
C PRO A 399 25.13 9.18 25.29
N PRO A 400 24.15 9.96 24.80
CA PRO A 400 24.05 10.32 23.38
C PRO A 400 25.16 11.31 23.00
N ALA A 401 25.61 11.29 21.75
CA ALA A 401 26.69 12.16 21.28
C ALA A 401 26.22 13.62 21.02
N GLY A 402 24.91 13.87 20.97
CA GLY A 402 24.34 15.20 20.76
C GLY A 402 22.81 15.24 20.86
N PRO A 403 22.18 16.45 20.91
CA PRO A 403 20.75 16.59 21.15
C PRO A 403 19.84 16.07 20.01
N GLU A 404 20.28 16.07 18.75
CA GLU A 404 19.54 15.50 17.62
C GLU A 404 19.60 13.98 17.65
N GLU A 405 20.76 13.42 17.91
CA GLU A 405 20.97 11.99 18.05
C GLU A 405 20.20 11.42 19.25
N GLU A 406 20.05 12.22 20.30
CA GLU A 406 19.26 11.90 21.49
C GLU A 406 17.75 11.80 21.15
N ASP A 407 17.19 12.72 20.36
CA ASP A 407 15.76 12.67 19.97
C ASP A 407 15.48 11.45 19.09
N GLU A 408 16.33 11.16 18.10
CA GLU A 408 16.21 9.98 17.23
C GLU A 408 16.31 8.66 18.01
N GLU A 409 17.23 8.58 18.96
CA GLU A 409 17.38 7.40 19.81
C GLU A 409 16.18 7.21 20.73
N ARG A 410 15.71 8.29 21.37
CA ARG A 410 14.52 8.27 22.23
C ARG A 410 13.28 7.80 21.47
N VAL A 411 13.13 8.22 20.21
CA VAL A 411 12.03 7.76 19.34
C VAL A 411 12.15 6.28 19.02
N SER A 412 13.35 5.80 18.68
CA SER A 412 13.56 4.38 18.38
C SER A 412 13.28 3.48 19.59
N VAL A 413 13.67 3.92 20.78
CA VAL A 413 13.39 3.22 22.05
C VAL A 413 11.88 3.24 22.37
N LEU A 414 11.20 4.38 22.18
CA LEU A 414 9.75 4.49 22.32
C LEU A 414 9.05 3.54 21.36
N ALA A 415 9.44 3.57 20.09
CA ALA A 415 8.87 2.73 19.04
C ALA A 415 9.04 1.24 19.35
N ALA A 416 10.20 0.81 19.85
CA ALA A 416 10.42 -0.58 20.26
C ALA A 416 9.49 -1.01 21.40
N ARG A 417 9.28 -0.16 22.40
CA ARG A 417 8.35 -0.44 23.52
C ARG A 417 6.91 -0.56 23.02
N VAL A 418 6.46 0.44 22.23
CA VAL A 418 5.10 0.47 21.70
C VAL A 418 4.86 -0.71 20.75
N LEU A 419 5.84 -1.06 19.90
CA LEU A 419 5.76 -2.20 19.00
C LEU A 419 5.52 -3.52 19.76
N VAL A 420 6.32 -3.79 20.80
CA VAL A 420 6.17 -5.05 21.55
C VAL A 420 4.81 -5.11 22.23
N LEU A 421 4.34 -4.03 22.85
CA LEU A 421 3.05 -3.99 23.53
C LEU A 421 1.87 -4.09 22.53
N ALA A 422 1.93 -3.34 21.43
CA ALA A 422 0.88 -3.35 20.43
C ALA A 422 0.80 -4.70 19.70
N LEU A 423 1.96 -5.27 19.34
CA LEU A 423 2.01 -6.57 18.66
C LEU A 423 1.56 -7.70 19.60
N ALA A 424 1.95 -7.67 20.88
CA ALA A 424 1.46 -8.62 21.87
C ALA A 424 -0.04 -8.52 22.05
N GLY A 425 -0.59 -7.30 22.17
CA GLY A 425 -2.04 -7.07 22.22
C GLY A 425 -2.75 -7.59 20.97
N PHE A 426 -2.19 -7.33 19.78
CA PHE A 426 -2.72 -7.83 18.51
C PHE A 426 -2.74 -9.37 18.48
N MET A 427 -1.65 -10.02 18.88
CA MET A 427 -1.56 -11.49 18.97
C MET A 427 -2.56 -12.07 19.97
N ILE A 428 -2.78 -11.40 21.10
CA ILE A 428 -3.77 -11.85 22.12
C ILE A 428 -5.18 -11.80 21.53
N VAL A 429 -5.58 -10.70 20.89
CA VAL A 429 -6.92 -10.60 20.30
C VAL A 429 -7.08 -11.58 19.14
N LEU A 430 -6.08 -11.75 18.28
CA LEU A 430 -6.12 -12.77 17.23
C LEU A 430 -6.14 -14.19 17.77
N SER A 431 -5.46 -14.46 18.89
CA SER A 431 -5.51 -15.75 19.57
C SER A 431 -6.94 -16.07 20.04
N TRP A 432 -7.66 -15.07 20.52
CA TRP A 432 -9.07 -15.22 20.88
C TRP A 432 -9.95 -15.45 19.64
N ILE A 433 -9.71 -14.74 18.53
CA ILE A 433 -10.49 -14.91 17.28
C ILE A 433 -10.22 -16.29 16.66
N PHE A 434 -8.95 -16.69 16.52
CA PHE A 434 -8.54 -17.96 15.89
C PHE A 434 -8.73 -19.18 16.80
N GLN A 435 -8.99 -18.97 18.07
CA GLN A 435 -8.99 -20.04 19.10
C GLN A 435 -7.68 -20.86 19.05
N SER A 436 -6.58 -20.21 18.69
CA SER A 436 -5.24 -20.78 18.57
C SER A 436 -4.17 -19.71 18.68
N TRP A 437 -3.46 -19.67 19.81
CA TRP A 437 -2.37 -18.73 20.01
C TRP A 437 -1.18 -18.99 19.09
N VAL A 438 -0.93 -20.26 18.74
CA VAL A 438 0.14 -20.64 17.81
C VAL A 438 -0.09 -20.03 16.43
N VAL A 439 -1.29 -20.20 15.88
CA VAL A 439 -1.65 -19.63 14.58
C VAL A 439 -1.62 -18.11 14.62
N ALA A 440 -2.09 -17.50 15.72
CA ALA A 440 -2.07 -16.04 15.89
C ALA A 440 -0.65 -15.47 15.86
N ILE A 441 0.32 -16.13 16.50
CA ILE A 441 1.73 -15.70 16.48
C ILE A 441 2.30 -15.78 15.05
N PHE A 442 2.21 -16.94 14.40
CA PHE A 442 2.76 -17.12 13.06
C PHE A 442 2.12 -16.17 12.05
N TYR A 443 0.80 -16.03 12.10
CA TYR A 443 0.07 -15.11 11.24
C TYR A 443 0.51 -13.65 11.43
N SER A 444 0.57 -13.18 12.68
CA SER A 444 0.97 -11.81 13.00
C SER A 444 2.39 -11.51 12.54
N LEU A 445 3.33 -12.45 12.73
CA LEU A 445 4.71 -12.29 12.26
C LEU A 445 4.78 -12.22 10.74
N LEU A 446 4.08 -13.10 10.02
CA LEU A 446 4.04 -13.08 8.55
C LEU A 446 3.41 -11.80 8.02
N LEU A 447 2.36 -11.30 8.67
CA LEU A 447 1.73 -10.04 8.30
C LEU A 447 2.69 -8.85 8.49
N MET A 448 3.43 -8.80 9.60
CA MET A 448 4.45 -7.77 9.82
C MET A 448 5.61 -7.88 8.83
N ILE A 449 6.05 -9.08 8.48
CA ILE A 449 7.07 -9.33 7.44
C ILE A 449 6.57 -8.82 6.07
N LEU A 450 5.31 -9.07 5.73
CA LEU A 450 4.73 -8.57 4.49
C LEU A 450 4.83 -7.04 4.41
N PHE A 451 4.37 -6.32 5.43
CA PHE A 451 4.41 -4.86 5.44
C PHE A 451 5.83 -4.29 5.51
N LEU A 452 6.72 -4.91 6.31
CA LEU A 452 8.12 -4.51 6.43
C LEU A 452 8.83 -4.57 5.06
N VAL A 453 8.69 -5.70 4.35
CA VAL A 453 9.38 -5.90 3.06
C VAL A 453 8.77 -5.02 1.98
N ILE A 454 7.45 -4.83 1.94
CA ILE A 454 6.80 -3.89 1.02
C ILE A 454 7.35 -2.47 1.25
N SER A 455 7.38 -2.00 2.51
CA SER A 455 7.93 -0.69 2.84
C SER A 455 9.39 -0.57 2.43
N ARG A 456 10.19 -1.60 2.68
CA ARG A 456 11.60 -1.64 2.29
C ARG A 456 11.77 -1.52 0.78
N VAL A 457 10.99 -2.28 0.01
CA VAL A 457 11.04 -2.24 -1.47
C VAL A 457 10.66 -0.83 -1.96
N VAL A 458 9.59 -0.22 -1.46
CA VAL A 458 9.21 1.16 -1.83
C VAL A 458 10.31 2.17 -1.49
N CYS A 459 10.92 2.08 -0.29
CA CYS A 459 12.02 2.97 0.11
C CYS A 459 13.28 2.80 -0.72
N GLU A 460 13.52 1.62 -1.26
CA GLU A 460 14.73 1.27 -2.00
C GLU A 460 14.58 1.47 -3.52
N THR A 461 13.42 1.09 -4.07
CA THR A 461 13.16 1.10 -5.51
C THR A 461 12.32 2.27 -5.99
N GLY A 462 11.59 2.92 -5.10
CA GLY A 462 10.63 3.96 -5.46
C GLY A 462 9.39 3.46 -6.22
N VAL A 463 9.21 2.13 -6.36
CA VAL A 463 7.99 1.59 -6.99
C VAL A 463 6.77 2.07 -6.19
N PRO A 464 5.88 2.87 -6.81
CA PRO A 464 4.71 3.36 -6.09
C PRO A 464 3.65 2.29 -5.89
N PHE A 465 3.61 1.29 -6.76
CA PHE A 465 2.62 0.23 -6.75
C PHE A 465 3.31 -1.12 -6.52
N ILE A 466 3.09 -1.74 -5.37
CA ILE A 466 3.61 -3.07 -5.06
C ILE A 466 2.60 -3.90 -4.28
N GLN A 467 2.41 -5.12 -4.74
CA GLN A 467 1.66 -6.17 -4.06
C GLN A 467 2.60 -7.34 -3.79
N GLY A 468 2.52 -7.93 -2.60
CA GLY A 468 3.31 -9.12 -2.26
C GLY A 468 2.97 -10.33 -3.14
N ASN A 469 1.74 -10.40 -3.62
CA ASN A 469 1.16 -11.53 -4.37
C ASN A 469 1.35 -12.88 -3.65
N TRP A 470 1.37 -12.85 -2.34
CA TRP A 470 1.26 -13.99 -1.45
C TRP A 470 0.52 -13.55 -0.19
N MET A 471 -0.19 -14.48 0.42
CA MET A 471 -1.07 -14.18 1.55
C MET A 471 -0.62 -14.95 2.78
N PRO A 472 -0.51 -14.30 3.97
CA PRO A 472 -0.06 -14.97 5.20
C PRO A 472 -0.85 -16.23 5.53
N GLY A 473 -2.18 -16.18 5.44
CA GLY A 473 -3.03 -17.34 5.70
C GLY A 473 -2.80 -18.49 4.74
N ASP A 474 -2.72 -18.20 3.43
CA ASP A 474 -2.48 -19.24 2.40
C ASP A 474 -1.15 -19.95 2.60
N ILE A 475 -0.08 -19.20 2.90
CA ILE A 475 1.24 -19.77 3.12
C ILE A 475 1.25 -20.67 4.35
N LEU A 476 0.55 -20.29 5.42
CA LEU A 476 0.43 -21.17 6.59
C LEU A 476 -0.29 -22.48 6.23
N VAL A 477 -1.37 -22.43 5.45
CA VAL A 477 -2.07 -23.64 4.98
C VAL A 477 -1.16 -24.50 4.11
N ARG A 478 -0.38 -23.92 3.20
CA ARG A 478 0.52 -24.65 2.29
C ARG A 478 1.69 -25.32 2.99
N LEU A 479 2.28 -24.63 3.99
CA LEU A 479 3.46 -25.12 4.71
C LEU A 479 3.12 -26.09 5.83
N PHE A 480 2.02 -25.86 6.55
CA PHE A 480 1.64 -26.68 7.71
C PHE A 480 0.49 -27.64 7.41
N GLY A 481 -0.31 -27.37 6.41
CA GLY A 481 -1.52 -28.12 6.10
C GLY A 481 -2.73 -27.70 6.95
N PRO A 482 -3.96 -27.95 6.48
CA PRO A 482 -5.17 -27.51 7.17
C PRO A 482 -5.39 -28.18 8.53
N ALA A 483 -4.96 -29.44 8.71
CA ALA A 483 -5.10 -30.17 9.97
C ALA A 483 -4.24 -29.57 11.10
N ALA A 484 -3.06 -29.05 10.80
CA ALA A 484 -2.19 -28.41 11.78
C ALA A 484 -2.72 -27.03 12.23
N ILE A 485 -3.42 -26.33 11.35
CA ILE A 485 -4.06 -25.05 11.66
C ILE A 485 -5.31 -25.28 12.50
N GLY A 486 -6.10 -26.29 12.17
CA GLY A 486 -7.30 -26.70 12.86
C GLY A 486 -8.59 -26.01 12.38
N PRO A 487 -9.75 -26.68 12.57
CA PRO A 487 -11.03 -26.27 11.98
C PRO A 487 -11.52 -24.90 12.45
N TYR A 488 -11.22 -24.47 13.67
CA TYR A 488 -11.61 -23.15 14.19
C TYR A 488 -10.73 -22.02 13.66
N ALA A 489 -9.41 -22.25 13.61
CA ALA A 489 -8.47 -21.22 13.17
C ALA A 489 -8.46 -21.00 11.65
N LEU A 490 -8.69 -22.05 10.87
CA LEU A 490 -8.55 -22.03 9.42
C LEU A 490 -9.47 -21.01 8.73
N PRO A 491 -10.80 -21.05 8.89
CA PRO A 491 -11.68 -20.08 8.23
C PRO A 491 -11.48 -18.66 8.78
N ALA A 492 -11.27 -18.49 10.08
CA ALA A 492 -11.02 -17.18 10.68
C ALA A 492 -9.73 -16.53 10.16
N MET A 493 -8.64 -17.32 10.07
CA MET A 493 -7.34 -16.85 9.58
C MET A 493 -7.39 -16.45 8.09
N LEU A 494 -7.99 -17.31 7.25
CA LEU A 494 -8.15 -17.03 5.82
C LEU A 494 -9.03 -15.79 5.59
N TRP A 495 -10.15 -15.69 6.30
CA TRP A 495 -11.04 -14.55 6.23
C TRP A 495 -10.37 -13.23 6.65
N ILE A 496 -9.63 -13.21 7.77
CA ILE A 496 -8.87 -12.04 8.23
C ILE A 496 -7.76 -11.67 7.22
N THR A 497 -7.17 -12.66 6.56
CA THR A 497 -6.23 -12.41 5.46
C THR A 497 -6.87 -11.61 4.33
N GLY A 498 -8.13 -11.90 4.00
CA GLY A 498 -8.93 -11.14 3.04
C GLY A 498 -9.21 -9.69 3.45
N ILE A 499 -9.12 -9.37 4.75
CA ILE A 499 -9.28 -7.99 5.23
C ILE A 499 -7.95 -7.22 5.19
N PHE A 500 -6.85 -7.82 5.69
CA PHE A 500 -5.61 -7.08 5.96
C PHE A 500 -4.51 -7.26 4.91
N ALA A 501 -4.54 -8.34 4.15
CA ALA A 501 -3.45 -8.69 3.23
C ALA A 501 -3.89 -8.92 1.78
N GLN A 502 -5.19 -8.75 1.47
CA GLN A 502 -5.73 -8.98 0.13
C GLN A 502 -5.05 -8.10 -0.92
N ASP A 503 -4.88 -6.82 -0.61
CA ASP A 503 -4.35 -5.84 -1.55
C ASP A 503 -3.47 -4.80 -0.84
N PRO A 504 -2.21 -5.14 -0.54
CA PRO A 504 -1.34 -4.28 0.26
C PRO A 504 -0.75 -3.09 -0.51
N ARG A 505 -1.23 -2.78 -1.73
CA ARG A 505 -0.77 -1.66 -2.57
C ARG A 505 -0.94 -0.28 -1.93
N GLU A 506 -1.79 -0.17 -0.92
CA GLU A 506 -2.03 1.04 -0.12
C GLU A 506 -1.71 0.79 1.36
N SER A 507 -0.76 -0.09 1.64
CA SER A 507 -0.37 -0.41 3.01
C SER A 507 0.20 0.81 3.75
N LEU A 508 -0.05 0.89 5.06
CA LEU A 508 0.28 2.04 5.89
C LEU A 508 1.80 2.31 5.98
N MET A 509 2.61 1.25 6.04
CA MET A 509 4.04 1.39 6.37
C MET A 509 4.83 2.25 5.37
N PRO A 510 4.68 2.12 4.04
CA PRO A 510 5.35 2.99 3.07
C PRO A 510 4.91 4.46 3.15
N TYR A 511 3.64 4.74 3.50
CA TYR A 511 3.17 6.12 3.72
C TYR A 511 3.87 6.74 4.93
N VAL A 512 3.96 5.99 6.04
CA VAL A 512 4.70 6.43 7.23
C VAL A 512 6.18 6.65 6.88
N ALA A 513 6.80 5.71 6.14
CA ALA A 513 8.21 5.81 5.73
C ALA A 513 8.50 7.08 4.92
N THR A 514 7.65 7.36 3.93
CA THR A 514 7.75 8.56 3.06
C THR A 514 7.58 9.85 3.88
N GLY A 515 6.53 9.91 4.71
CA GLY A 515 6.24 11.10 5.53
C GLY A 515 7.32 11.35 6.58
N VAL A 516 7.79 10.30 7.27
CA VAL A 516 8.83 10.39 8.30
C VAL A 516 10.17 10.79 7.70
N LYS A 517 10.55 10.20 6.53
CA LYS A 517 11.83 10.54 5.87
C LYS A 517 11.86 12.00 5.41
N ALA A 518 10.80 12.46 4.75
CA ALA A 518 10.73 13.85 4.31
C ALA A 518 10.70 14.82 5.49
N ALA A 519 10.03 14.49 6.58
CA ALA A 519 10.01 15.29 7.82
C ALA A 519 11.38 15.30 8.53
N GLU A 520 12.09 14.18 8.56
CA GLU A 520 13.46 14.05 9.07
C GLU A 520 14.41 14.97 8.31
N ASP A 521 14.38 14.92 6.96
CA ASP A 521 15.21 15.78 6.10
C ASP A 521 14.88 17.28 6.26
N GLY A 522 13.64 17.61 6.63
CA GLY A 522 13.19 18.97 6.95
C GLY A 522 13.43 19.42 8.41
N GLY A 523 14.12 18.60 9.22
CA GLY A 523 14.43 18.92 10.62
C GLY A 523 13.21 18.98 11.55
N VAL A 524 12.18 18.17 11.28
CA VAL A 524 11.01 18.01 12.15
C VAL A 524 11.34 17.01 13.25
N LYS A 525 10.95 17.32 14.51
CA LYS A 525 11.18 16.43 15.67
C LYS A 525 10.35 15.15 15.56
N LEU A 526 11.00 14.01 15.34
CA LEU A 526 10.36 12.72 15.06
C LEU A 526 9.51 12.20 16.23
N ARG A 527 9.90 12.46 17.48
CA ARG A 527 9.13 12.03 18.65
C ARG A 527 7.73 12.65 18.71
N LYS A 528 7.60 13.94 18.34
CA LYS A 528 6.28 14.59 18.26
C LYS A 528 5.50 14.10 17.04
N LEU A 529 6.18 13.90 15.92
CA LEU A 529 5.59 13.38 14.70
C LEU A 529 4.98 11.99 14.90
N PHE A 530 5.64 11.11 15.68
CA PHE A 530 5.10 9.78 16.01
C PHE A 530 3.66 9.85 16.55
N TRP A 531 3.43 10.67 17.57
CA TRP A 531 2.10 10.80 18.18
C TRP A 531 1.09 11.52 17.27
N VAL A 532 1.56 12.48 16.46
CA VAL A 532 0.73 13.14 15.45
C VAL A 532 0.24 12.13 14.42
N LEU A 533 1.11 11.23 13.93
CA LEU A 533 0.72 10.20 12.97
C LEU A 533 -0.19 9.15 13.57
N VAL A 534 0.04 8.74 14.83
CA VAL A 534 -0.88 7.83 15.54
C VAL A 534 -2.28 8.45 15.65
N GLY A 535 -2.37 9.72 16.05
CA GLY A 535 -3.64 10.45 16.13
C GLY A 535 -4.30 10.65 14.76
N ALA A 536 -3.50 10.97 13.73
CA ALA A 536 -3.97 11.14 12.36
C ALA A 536 -4.56 9.84 11.78
N VAL A 537 -3.89 8.71 11.96
CA VAL A 537 -4.41 7.40 11.54
C VAL A 537 -5.67 7.02 12.30
N GLY A 538 -5.71 7.27 13.63
CA GLY A 538 -6.92 7.03 14.42
C GLY A 538 -8.11 7.83 13.90
N LEU A 539 -7.95 9.12 13.65
CA LEU A 539 -9.00 9.97 13.08
C LEU A 539 -9.37 9.54 11.65
N ALA A 540 -8.40 9.21 10.83
CA ALA A 540 -8.60 8.73 9.47
C ALA A 540 -9.42 7.43 9.44
N LEU A 541 -9.13 6.48 10.34
CA LEU A 541 -9.90 5.24 10.50
C LEU A 541 -11.36 5.51 10.84
N VAL A 542 -11.61 6.42 11.76
CA VAL A 542 -12.99 6.79 12.15
C VAL A 542 -13.73 7.42 10.97
N ILE A 543 -13.12 8.41 10.29
CA ILE A 543 -13.75 9.09 9.14
C ILE A 543 -14.00 8.09 8.00
N ALA A 544 -13.01 7.25 7.68
CA ALA A 544 -13.14 6.26 6.62
C ALA A 544 -14.22 5.21 6.93
N TRP A 545 -14.33 4.76 8.18
CA TRP A 545 -15.37 3.81 8.58
C TRP A 545 -16.77 4.40 8.40
N PHE A 546 -17.00 5.63 8.87
CA PHE A 546 -18.28 6.30 8.70
C PHE A 546 -18.62 6.56 7.23
N SER A 547 -17.66 7.05 6.46
CA SER A 547 -17.82 7.29 5.03
C SER A 547 -18.13 5.99 4.29
N SER A 548 -17.36 4.92 4.54
CA SER A 548 -17.56 3.60 3.91
C SER A 548 -18.91 3.00 4.28
N THR A 549 -19.33 3.10 5.54
CA THR A 549 -20.64 2.62 5.98
C THR A 549 -21.75 3.38 5.24
N PHE A 550 -21.63 4.70 5.13
CA PHE A 550 -22.62 5.53 4.45
C PHE A 550 -22.80 5.13 2.97
N PHE A 551 -21.70 5.07 2.20
CA PHE A 551 -21.86 4.81 0.77
C PHE A 551 -22.16 3.33 0.47
N LEU A 552 -21.68 2.37 1.26
CA LEU A 552 -21.96 0.95 1.02
C LEU A 552 -23.41 0.56 1.35
N TYR A 553 -24.03 1.19 2.35
CA TYR A 553 -25.46 0.99 2.60
C TYR A 553 -26.36 1.73 1.62
N ASN A 554 -25.94 2.89 1.11
CA ASN A 554 -26.74 3.65 0.16
C ASN A 554 -26.61 3.11 -1.28
N PHE A 555 -25.39 2.83 -1.72
CA PHE A 555 -25.11 2.44 -3.09
C PHE A 555 -24.63 0.98 -3.10
N ASN A 556 -25.18 0.17 -3.97
CA ASN A 556 -24.93 -1.26 -4.03
C ASN A 556 -23.42 -1.62 -3.96
N PRO A 557 -22.97 -2.35 -2.91
CA PRO A 557 -21.58 -2.77 -2.75
C PRO A 557 -21.08 -3.69 -3.86
N MET A 558 -22.00 -4.33 -4.62
CA MET A 558 -21.71 -5.23 -5.75
C MET A 558 -21.15 -4.48 -6.97
N SER A 559 -21.19 -3.16 -7.00
CA SER A 559 -20.58 -2.33 -8.05
C SER A 559 -19.08 -2.59 -8.23
N ASP A 560 -18.36 -2.90 -7.13
CA ASP A 560 -16.97 -3.38 -7.18
C ASP A 560 -16.95 -4.91 -7.26
N GLY A 561 -17.08 -5.45 -8.48
CA GLY A 561 -17.21 -6.88 -8.72
C GLY A 561 -16.06 -7.72 -8.14
N TYR A 562 -14.82 -7.23 -8.20
CA TYR A 562 -13.67 -7.94 -7.63
C TYR A 562 -13.75 -8.04 -6.09
N ALA A 563 -13.89 -6.91 -5.41
CA ALA A 563 -13.89 -6.87 -3.94
C ALA A 563 -15.13 -7.52 -3.34
N SER A 564 -16.24 -7.53 -4.07
CA SER A 564 -17.50 -8.12 -3.59
C SER A 564 -17.64 -9.61 -3.88
N GLN A 565 -16.99 -10.12 -4.92
CA GLN A 565 -17.13 -11.54 -5.31
C GLN A 565 -15.93 -12.37 -4.84
N TYR A 566 -14.74 -12.04 -5.33
CA TYR A 566 -13.58 -12.92 -5.17
C TYR A 566 -13.12 -13.09 -3.71
N PRO A 567 -12.78 -12.05 -2.95
CA PRO A 567 -12.29 -12.24 -1.59
C PRO A 567 -13.35 -12.81 -0.62
N PRO A 568 -14.63 -12.36 -0.63
CA PRO A 568 -15.64 -12.91 0.26
C PRO A 568 -16.00 -14.37 0.00
N THR A 569 -15.79 -14.88 -1.24
CA THR A 569 -16.07 -16.28 -1.56
C THR A 569 -14.82 -17.15 -1.50
N GLY A 570 -13.70 -16.69 -2.03
CA GLY A 570 -12.49 -17.49 -2.22
C GLY A 570 -11.94 -18.13 -0.95
N TYR A 571 -11.90 -17.39 0.14
CA TYR A 571 -11.39 -17.87 1.42
C TYR A 571 -12.30 -18.89 2.11
N PHE A 572 -13.61 -18.73 1.96
CA PHE A 572 -14.57 -19.69 2.48
C PHE A 572 -14.67 -20.95 1.60
N ASP A 573 -14.57 -20.81 0.27
CA ASP A 573 -14.41 -21.95 -0.65
C ASP A 573 -13.14 -22.75 -0.35
N GLN A 574 -12.04 -22.08 -0.04
CA GLN A 574 -10.79 -22.74 0.39
C GLN A 574 -10.96 -23.46 1.72
N SER A 575 -11.69 -22.87 2.67
CA SER A 575 -12.00 -23.49 3.96
C SER A 575 -12.87 -24.73 3.77
N ALA A 576 -13.90 -24.67 2.93
CA ALA A 576 -14.77 -25.82 2.62
C ALA A 576 -13.98 -26.95 1.97
N ARG A 577 -13.14 -26.66 0.95
CA ARG A 577 -12.24 -27.65 0.35
C ARG A 577 -11.31 -28.30 1.38
N SER A 578 -10.75 -27.49 2.28
CA SER A 578 -9.87 -28.00 3.33
C SER A 578 -10.61 -28.91 4.32
N PHE A 579 -11.85 -28.56 4.67
CA PHE A 579 -12.69 -29.41 5.53
C PHE A 579 -13.04 -30.74 4.85
N ASN A 580 -13.39 -30.70 3.54
CA ASN A 580 -13.63 -31.92 2.76
C ASN A 580 -12.37 -32.82 2.74
N MET A 581 -11.18 -32.26 2.51
CA MET A 581 -9.94 -33.01 2.52
C MET A 581 -9.65 -33.62 3.91
N MET A 582 -9.85 -32.88 4.99
CA MET A 582 -9.63 -33.40 6.35
C MET A 582 -10.65 -34.49 6.72
N LYS A 583 -11.91 -34.36 6.31
CA LYS A 583 -12.94 -35.39 6.52
C LYS A 583 -12.63 -36.66 5.71
N ALA A 584 -12.28 -36.50 4.42
CA ALA A 584 -11.90 -37.63 3.56
C ALA A 584 -10.66 -38.39 4.07
N SER A 585 -9.72 -37.71 4.70
CA SER A 585 -8.53 -38.31 5.30
C SER A 585 -8.74 -38.79 6.75
N GLY A 586 -9.93 -38.65 7.33
CA GLY A 586 -10.28 -39.08 8.69
C GLY A 586 -9.62 -38.28 9.81
N VAL A 587 -8.95 -37.14 9.50
CA VAL A 587 -8.20 -36.37 10.50
C VAL A 587 -8.99 -35.19 11.08
N PHE A 588 -10.21 -34.93 10.59
CA PHE A 588 -10.99 -33.75 10.97
C PHE A 588 -11.29 -33.72 12.48
N GLU A 589 -11.87 -34.79 13.03
CA GLU A 589 -12.25 -34.88 14.44
C GLU A 589 -11.01 -34.88 15.36
N ALA A 590 -9.94 -35.58 14.94
CA ALA A 590 -8.68 -35.56 15.67
C ALA A 590 -8.07 -34.13 15.72
N SER A 591 -8.12 -33.38 14.61
CA SER A 591 -7.67 -32.00 14.58
C SER A 591 -8.57 -31.07 15.39
N LYS A 592 -9.91 -31.30 15.40
CA LYS A 592 -10.87 -30.54 16.18
C LYS A 592 -10.64 -30.71 17.69
N ALA A 593 -10.35 -31.94 18.13
CA ALA A 593 -10.12 -32.27 19.53
C ALA A 593 -8.71 -31.87 20.04
N ALA A 594 -7.71 -31.83 19.17
CA ALA A 594 -6.33 -31.55 19.56
C ALA A 594 -6.13 -30.09 19.99
N GLY A 595 -5.25 -29.89 20.98
CA GLY A 595 -4.82 -28.55 21.38
C GLY A 595 -3.89 -27.88 20.35
N PRO A 596 -3.68 -26.55 20.40
CA PRO A 596 -2.93 -25.80 19.40
C PRO A 596 -1.51 -26.30 19.13
N VAL A 597 -0.78 -26.75 20.16
CA VAL A 597 0.58 -27.30 20.01
C VAL A 597 0.55 -28.73 19.46
N ALA A 598 -0.39 -29.56 19.93
CA ALA A 598 -0.53 -30.94 19.46
C ALA A 598 -0.87 -31.02 17.97
N ARG A 599 -1.62 -30.03 17.45
CA ARG A 599 -1.92 -29.93 16.01
C ARG A 599 -0.68 -29.78 15.14
N LEU A 600 0.41 -29.18 15.63
CA LEU A 600 1.65 -29.06 14.87
C LEU A 600 2.23 -30.42 14.46
N ALA A 601 2.00 -31.45 15.25
CA ALA A 601 2.38 -32.82 14.91
C ALA A 601 1.59 -33.40 13.71
N MET A 602 0.44 -32.81 13.37
CA MET A 602 -0.37 -33.17 12.19
C MET A 602 0.05 -32.41 10.92
N SER A 603 1.18 -31.69 10.96
CA SER A 603 1.66 -30.88 9.83
C SER A 603 1.95 -31.76 8.61
N ARG A 604 1.35 -31.38 7.48
CA ARG A 604 1.59 -32.01 6.17
C ARG A 604 1.73 -30.90 5.14
N SER A 605 2.97 -30.54 4.81
CA SER A 605 3.25 -29.56 3.77
C SER A 605 3.05 -30.15 2.36
N ASN A 606 2.67 -29.31 1.42
CA ASN A 606 2.79 -29.66 0.01
C ASN A 606 4.28 -29.64 -0.38
N PRO A 607 4.87 -30.79 -0.82
CA PRO A 607 6.31 -30.87 -1.03
C PRO A 607 6.85 -29.90 -2.09
N MET A 608 6.07 -29.65 -3.15
CA MET A 608 6.50 -28.73 -4.21
C MET A 608 6.48 -27.27 -3.72
N GLU A 609 5.44 -26.88 -3.03
CA GLU A 609 5.33 -25.51 -2.49
C GLU A 609 6.39 -25.24 -1.42
N ALA A 610 6.68 -26.22 -0.55
CA ALA A 610 7.76 -26.13 0.43
C ALA A 610 9.15 -26.01 -0.24
N ARG A 611 9.41 -26.76 -1.33
CA ARG A 611 10.66 -26.62 -2.09
C ARG A 611 10.80 -25.24 -2.72
N PHE A 612 9.76 -24.73 -3.38
CA PHE A 612 9.79 -23.41 -3.97
C PHE A 612 9.92 -22.30 -2.92
N PHE A 613 9.30 -22.44 -1.76
CA PHE A 613 9.50 -21.55 -0.61
C PHE A 613 10.99 -21.48 -0.21
N VAL A 614 11.65 -22.62 -0.07
CA VAL A 614 13.09 -22.69 0.25
C VAL A 614 13.93 -22.09 -0.89
N TYR A 615 13.60 -22.38 -2.15
CA TYR A 615 14.32 -21.80 -3.31
C TYR A 615 14.24 -20.28 -3.34
N GLY A 616 13.08 -19.71 -3.06
CA GLY A 616 12.94 -18.25 -2.96
C GLY A 616 13.76 -17.64 -1.82
N MET A 617 13.73 -18.28 -0.65
CA MET A 617 14.52 -17.86 0.51
C MET A 617 16.03 -17.91 0.20
N LEU A 618 16.51 -19.03 -0.32
CA LEU A 618 17.93 -19.20 -0.67
C LEU A 618 18.34 -18.30 -1.84
N GLY A 619 17.46 -18.07 -2.80
CA GLY A 619 17.69 -17.18 -3.94
C GLY A 619 17.97 -15.75 -3.51
N VAL A 620 17.12 -15.17 -2.66
CA VAL A 620 17.33 -13.81 -2.16
C VAL A 620 18.56 -13.72 -1.26
N MET A 621 18.81 -14.73 -0.43
CA MET A 621 20.01 -14.79 0.42
C MET A 621 21.28 -14.92 -0.43
N GLY A 622 21.28 -15.80 -1.44
CA GLY A 622 22.38 -15.99 -2.36
C GLY A 622 22.74 -14.73 -3.14
N LEU A 623 21.73 -14.02 -3.73
CA LEU A 623 21.97 -12.73 -4.39
C LEU A 623 22.53 -11.68 -3.43
N SER A 624 22.06 -11.66 -2.17
CA SER A 624 22.57 -10.73 -1.17
C SER A 624 24.05 -11.02 -0.83
N VAL A 625 24.40 -12.28 -0.64
CA VAL A 625 25.81 -12.70 -0.40
C VAL A 625 26.69 -12.39 -1.61
N LEU A 626 26.24 -12.68 -2.83
CA LEU A 626 26.97 -12.34 -4.05
C LEU A 626 27.23 -10.83 -4.12
N ARG A 627 26.27 -10.00 -3.79
CA ARG A 627 26.41 -8.55 -3.79
C ARG A 627 27.36 -8.04 -2.70
N PHE A 628 27.33 -8.65 -1.51
CA PHE A 628 28.31 -8.34 -0.46
C PHE A 628 29.74 -8.73 -0.87
N ARG A 629 29.91 -9.82 -1.61
CA ARG A 629 31.22 -10.33 -2.03
C ARG A 629 31.77 -9.59 -3.27
N PHE A 630 30.87 -9.19 -4.20
CA PHE A 630 31.21 -8.61 -5.48
C PHE A 630 30.50 -7.27 -5.66
N SER A 631 31.19 -6.15 -5.38
CA SER A 631 30.65 -4.79 -5.42
C SER A 631 30.11 -4.37 -6.80
N LYS A 632 30.57 -5.01 -7.89
CA LYS A 632 30.12 -4.76 -9.27
C LYS A 632 28.99 -5.67 -9.75
N PHE A 633 28.43 -6.52 -8.87
CA PHE A 633 27.36 -7.43 -9.25
C PHE A 633 26.07 -6.64 -9.55
N PRO A 634 25.52 -6.71 -10.79
CA PRO A 634 24.52 -5.76 -11.27
C PRO A 634 23.08 -6.06 -10.82
N ILE A 635 22.82 -7.27 -10.29
CA ILE A 635 21.47 -7.70 -9.96
C ILE A 635 21.22 -7.51 -8.47
N HIS A 636 20.12 -6.81 -8.15
CA HIS A 636 19.70 -6.55 -6.77
C HIS A 636 18.81 -7.69 -6.23
N PRO A 637 18.89 -8.07 -4.92
CA PRO A 637 18.02 -9.08 -4.32
C PRO A 637 16.53 -8.80 -4.46
N VAL A 638 16.13 -7.56 -4.67
CA VAL A 638 14.75 -7.14 -4.94
C VAL A 638 14.12 -7.90 -6.11
N LEU A 639 14.92 -8.48 -7.01
CA LEU A 639 14.44 -9.30 -8.13
C LEU A 639 13.45 -10.38 -7.65
N PHE A 640 13.83 -11.16 -6.63
CA PHE A 640 12.98 -12.23 -6.08
C PHE A 640 11.72 -11.71 -5.36
N LEU A 641 11.70 -10.44 -4.95
CA LEU A 641 10.57 -9.83 -4.27
C LEU A 641 9.50 -9.31 -5.26
N VAL A 642 9.93 -8.89 -6.47
CA VAL A 642 9.05 -8.25 -7.46
C VAL A 642 8.80 -9.09 -8.71
N MET A 643 9.66 -10.08 -9.01
CA MET A 643 9.53 -10.95 -10.16
C MET A 643 8.17 -11.68 -10.16
N GLY A 644 7.40 -11.55 -11.25
CA GLY A 644 6.07 -12.15 -11.39
C GLY A 644 4.99 -11.53 -10.49
N THR A 645 5.22 -10.35 -9.90
CA THR A 645 4.16 -9.55 -9.32
C THR A 645 3.49 -8.72 -10.41
N TYR A 646 2.24 -8.33 -10.18
CA TYR A 646 1.55 -7.43 -11.11
C TYR A 646 2.33 -6.11 -11.29
N SER A 647 2.89 -5.58 -10.21
CA SER A 647 3.74 -4.38 -10.25
C SER A 647 5.01 -4.58 -11.08
N GLY A 648 5.75 -5.67 -10.87
CA GLY A 648 6.93 -6.00 -11.68
C GLY A 648 6.58 -6.14 -13.16
N ASN A 649 5.49 -6.84 -13.44
CA ASN A 649 5.03 -7.11 -14.80
C ASN A 649 4.52 -5.85 -15.55
N SER A 650 3.89 -4.89 -14.84
CA SER A 650 3.34 -3.67 -15.46
C SER A 650 4.35 -2.53 -15.58
N THR A 651 5.44 -2.55 -14.80
CA THR A 651 6.34 -1.38 -14.69
C THR A 651 7.74 -1.59 -15.26
N TRP A 652 8.13 -2.83 -15.60
CA TRP A 652 9.49 -3.15 -16.01
C TRP A 652 9.98 -2.31 -17.21
N GLY A 653 9.13 -2.09 -18.22
CA GLY A 653 9.49 -1.31 -19.40
C GLY A 653 9.81 0.15 -19.07
N SER A 654 9.04 0.77 -18.18
CA SER A 654 9.27 2.14 -17.72
C SER A 654 10.55 2.25 -16.88
N PHE A 655 10.86 1.25 -16.03
CA PHE A 655 12.14 1.19 -15.30
C PHE A 655 13.33 1.00 -16.22
N LEU A 656 13.21 0.13 -17.24
CA LEU A 656 14.28 -0.09 -18.22
C LEU A 656 14.56 1.17 -19.02
N ALA A 657 13.52 1.87 -19.49
CA ALA A 657 13.66 3.14 -20.19
C ALA A 657 14.32 4.22 -19.32
N GLY A 658 13.87 4.35 -18.06
CA GLY A 658 14.47 5.28 -17.11
C GLY A 658 15.92 4.95 -16.76
N TRP A 659 16.27 3.65 -16.64
CA TRP A 659 17.65 3.19 -16.49
C TRP A 659 18.52 3.57 -17.69
N MET A 660 18.04 3.37 -18.91
CA MET A 660 18.77 3.76 -20.13
C MET A 660 19.04 5.26 -20.17
N ILE A 661 18.00 6.08 -19.93
CA ILE A 661 18.13 7.55 -19.89
C ILE A 661 19.16 7.97 -18.83
N LYS A 662 19.03 7.46 -17.60
CA LYS A 662 19.96 7.75 -16.50
C LYS A 662 21.39 7.37 -16.87
N SER A 663 21.59 6.17 -17.41
CA SER A 663 22.91 5.66 -17.79
C SER A 663 23.56 6.53 -18.86
N LEU A 664 22.81 7.00 -19.85
CA LEU A 664 23.28 7.95 -20.87
C LEU A 664 23.63 9.29 -20.24
N VAL A 665 22.76 9.85 -19.39
CA VAL A 665 23.01 11.14 -18.72
C VAL A 665 24.28 11.07 -17.84
N VAL A 666 24.44 10.02 -17.05
CA VAL A 666 25.61 9.88 -16.17
C VAL A 666 26.89 9.64 -16.99
N ARG A 667 26.83 8.83 -18.06
CA ARG A 667 27.97 8.49 -18.88
C ARG A 667 28.51 9.71 -19.67
N PHE A 668 27.61 10.51 -20.26
CA PHE A 668 28.00 11.61 -21.12
C PHE A 668 27.98 12.98 -20.44
N GLY A 669 27.11 13.18 -19.46
CA GLY A 669 26.93 14.44 -18.73
C GLY A 669 27.58 14.49 -17.36
N GLY A 670 27.92 13.34 -16.81
CA GLY A 670 28.47 13.24 -15.44
C GLY A 670 27.51 13.59 -14.33
N GLY A 671 28.01 13.62 -13.06
CA GLY A 671 27.20 13.86 -11.88
C GLY A 671 26.58 15.27 -11.82
N GLY A 672 27.24 16.27 -12.41
CA GLY A 672 26.72 17.65 -12.46
C GLY A 672 25.44 17.78 -13.29
N VAL A 673 25.41 17.18 -14.47
CA VAL A 673 24.21 17.17 -15.33
C VAL A 673 23.11 16.33 -14.70
N TYR A 674 23.45 15.20 -14.09
CA TYR A 674 22.51 14.37 -13.34
C TYR A 674 21.76 15.17 -12.28
N GLN A 675 22.46 15.95 -11.45
CA GLN A 675 21.84 16.76 -10.40
C GLN A 675 20.99 17.91 -10.97
N ARG A 676 21.44 18.56 -12.07
CA ARG A 676 20.70 19.65 -12.72
C ARG A 676 19.38 19.21 -13.33
N LEU A 677 19.30 17.97 -13.84
CA LEU A 677 18.09 17.43 -14.48
C LEU A 677 17.04 16.91 -13.49
N LYS A 678 17.35 16.73 -12.19
CA LYS A 678 16.37 16.27 -11.20
C LYS A 678 15.03 17.02 -11.23
N PRO A 679 14.99 18.38 -11.29
CA PRO A 679 13.72 19.10 -11.35
C PRO A 679 12.87 18.76 -12.58
N LEU A 680 13.48 18.45 -13.72
CA LEU A 680 12.77 18.00 -14.93
C LEU A 680 12.02 16.68 -14.66
N PHE A 681 12.68 15.70 -14.05
CA PHE A 681 12.06 14.41 -13.71
C PHE A 681 10.97 14.56 -12.63
N ILE A 682 11.13 15.49 -11.67
CA ILE A 682 10.06 15.85 -10.73
C ILE A 682 8.87 16.45 -11.48
N GLY A 683 9.10 17.26 -12.52
CA GLY A 683 8.07 17.81 -13.39
C GLY A 683 7.27 16.73 -14.14
N LEU A 684 7.94 15.67 -14.65
CA LEU A 684 7.26 14.52 -15.28
C LEU A 684 6.30 13.84 -14.29
N ILE A 685 6.76 13.57 -13.06
CA ILE A 685 5.95 12.98 -12.00
C ILE A 685 4.77 13.90 -11.64
N ALA A 686 5.06 15.17 -11.45
CA ALA A 686 4.05 16.15 -11.06
C ALA A 686 2.93 16.28 -12.10
N ALA A 687 3.24 16.13 -13.39
CA ALA A 687 2.26 16.18 -14.46
C ALA A 687 1.25 15.03 -14.39
N GLU A 688 1.70 13.79 -14.19
CA GLU A 688 0.80 12.64 -14.04
C GLU A 688 -0.07 12.78 -12.78
N LEU A 689 0.53 13.14 -11.64
CA LEU A 689 -0.18 13.32 -10.38
C LEU A 689 -1.18 14.48 -10.42
N PHE A 690 -0.83 15.58 -11.10
CA PHE A 690 -1.74 16.71 -11.34
C PHE A 690 -2.94 16.29 -12.19
N MET A 691 -2.73 15.52 -13.24
CA MET A 691 -3.80 15.05 -14.11
C MET A 691 -4.77 14.11 -13.39
N ILE A 692 -4.27 13.27 -12.46
CA ILE A 692 -5.14 12.48 -11.57
C ILE A 692 -6.00 13.41 -10.72
N GLY A 693 -5.42 14.40 -10.06
CA GLY A 693 -6.17 15.37 -9.25
C GLY A 693 -7.18 16.18 -10.05
N LEU A 694 -6.82 16.58 -11.26
CA LEU A 694 -7.70 17.31 -12.15
C LEU A 694 -8.88 16.44 -12.62
N SER A 695 -8.63 15.19 -12.99
CA SER A 695 -9.72 14.28 -13.40
C SER A 695 -10.66 13.98 -12.24
N VAL A 696 -10.15 13.74 -11.02
CA VAL A 696 -10.97 13.60 -9.81
C VAL A 696 -11.87 14.84 -9.58
N LEU A 697 -11.31 16.04 -9.73
CA LEU A 697 -12.10 17.28 -9.62
C LEU A 697 -13.20 17.36 -10.69
N ILE A 698 -12.87 16.98 -11.92
CA ILE A 698 -13.85 16.96 -13.03
C ILE A 698 -14.95 15.93 -12.77
N ASP A 699 -14.60 14.73 -12.26
CA ASP A 699 -15.57 13.70 -11.89
C ASP A 699 -16.57 14.21 -10.85
N PHE A 700 -16.11 14.90 -9.80
CA PHE A 700 -16.99 15.54 -8.81
C PHE A 700 -17.86 16.65 -9.43
N LEU A 701 -17.27 17.53 -10.24
CA LEU A 701 -18.02 18.61 -10.89
C LEU A 701 -19.08 18.04 -11.84
N TYR A 702 -18.73 17.04 -12.62
CA TYR A 702 -19.68 16.36 -13.52
C TYR A 702 -20.85 15.78 -12.75
N PHE A 703 -20.58 15.06 -11.66
CA PHE A 703 -21.59 14.47 -10.80
C PHE A 703 -22.57 15.50 -10.23
N PHE A 704 -22.06 16.66 -9.77
CA PHE A 704 -22.92 17.74 -9.26
C PHE A 704 -23.74 18.45 -10.35
N VAL A 705 -23.18 18.60 -11.55
CA VAL A 705 -23.87 19.29 -12.66
C VAL A 705 -24.91 18.39 -13.34
N HIS A 706 -24.73 17.05 -13.30
CA HIS A 706 -25.60 16.10 -13.96
C HIS A 706 -26.45 15.28 -12.97
N ASP A 707 -26.96 15.92 -11.94
CA ASP A 707 -27.94 15.37 -10.98
C ASP A 707 -27.57 13.99 -10.42
N GLY A 708 -26.30 13.84 -10.02
CA GLY A 708 -25.80 12.59 -9.41
C GLY A 708 -25.43 11.49 -10.41
N THR A 709 -25.33 11.82 -11.71
CA THR A 709 -24.87 10.85 -12.72
C THR A 709 -23.33 10.74 -12.68
N PRO A 710 -22.77 9.53 -12.56
CA PRO A 710 -21.32 9.33 -12.61
C PRO A 710 -20.70 9.75 -13.94
N SER A 711 -19.42 10.17 -13.91
CA SER A 711 -18.65 10.50 -15.11
C SER A 711 -18.58 9.28 -16.05
N PRO A 712 -18.81 9.42 -17.37
CA PRO A 712 -18.70 8.33 -18.33
C PRO A 712 -17.24 7.96 -18.62
N VAL A 713 -16.27 8.76 -18.17
CA VAL A 713 -14.84 8.60 -18.45
C VAL A 713 -14.10 8.20 -17.19
N LYS A 714 -13.40 7.07 -17.25
CA LYS A 714 -12.47 6.62 -16.21
C LYS A 714 -11.05 6.78 -16.69
N PHE A 715 -10.32 7.74 -16.13
CA PHE A 715 -8.97 8.05 -16.54
C PHE A 715 -7.95 7.28 -15.69
N VAL A 716 -7.33 6.26 -16.27
CA VAL A 716 -6.32 5.43 -15.61
C VAL A 716 -4.95 5.75 -16.18
N ILE A 717 -4.09 6.40 -15.40
CA ILE A 717 -2.75 6.82 -15.79
C ILE A 717 -1.68 5.94 -15.14
N MET A 718 -1.89 5.52 -13.92
CA MET A 718 -0.98 4.64 -13.19
C MET A 718 -1.59 3.28 -12.94
N PRO A 719 -0.76 2.22 -12.79
CA PRO A 719 -1.28 0.96 -12.32
C PRO A 719 -1.84 1.15 -10.90
N GLY A 720 -3.10 0.86 -10.74
CA GLY A 720 -3.81 1.02 -9.48
C GLY A 720 -4.86 -0.07 -9.26
#